data_2f442543b8ce5ca0af81c7bdbd687164
#
_entry.id   2f442543b8ce5ca0af81c7bdbd687164
#
_cell.length_a   1.000
_cell.length_b   1.000
_cell.length_c   1.000
_cell.angle_alpha   90.00
_cell.angle_beta   90.00
_cell.angle_gamma   90.00
#
_symmetry.space_group_name_H-M   'P 1'
#
loop_
_entity.id
_entity.type
_entity.pdbx_description
1 polymer ?
#
loop_
_entity_poly.entity_id
_entity_poly.type
_entity_poly.pdbx_seq_one_letter_code
_entity_poly.pdbx_strand_id
1 'polypeptide(L)'
;MAIQKLENYNNKEAIREEVTILTSILEEVAAQMMPVETFAKIVELSQLSRQDDYQALIAIISQLNNDELAVISRYFAVLPLLINISEDVDLAYEINHQNNIDQDYLGKISTTIDMVSKQENAAEILEKLNVVPVLTAHPTQVQRQSMLDLTKHIHELLRRYRDVKLGLLNKNKWEDELRCYIEIIMQTDMIREKKLKVTNEITNVMEYYNSSFIKAVTKLQREYKRLAAEKGIVLNNPRPITMGMWIGGDRDGNPFVTAETLKLSALTQCEVIMNYYDEQLYKLYRNFSLSTSIVNVSTAVKMLADLSEDSSVYRENEPYRRAFHYIQMKLANTRDYLVHNKPSAVRYSNVAEFKADLLAIKQSLIENKSMALLKGDFTELLEAVEAFGFYLASIDMRQDSSIHEASVAELLASARIVEDYSSLSEEAKCHVLLKQLETDPRILSATHMPKSEQLEKELAIFAAARELKDKLGEEIIKQHIISHSESVSDLLELAVLLKEVGLVDVDKARVQIVPLFETIEDLDNAPDTMRQYLQLDLAKRWIAGNKYYQEIMLGYSDSNKDGGYLSSGWTLYKAQNELTQIGQDYGVNITFFHGRGGTVGRGGGPSYDAITSQPFGSIKDRLRLTEQGEVIGNKYGNKDAAYYNLEMLVSATLDRMVTQMITDPNEIDGYRETMDEIVSDSYRIYRDLVFNNPHFYDYFFAASPIREVSSLNIGSRPAARKTITEIGGLRAIPWVFSWSQNRVMLPGWYGVGSSFKRFIDKHPDNLSKLQKMYESWPFFRSLLSNVDMVLSKSNMNIAFEYAKMCESEEVRNIFHVILDEWQLTKEIILSIEQNDELLAELPFLKASLDHRMPYFNVLNYIQIELINRLRRGELSKEQESLIHITINGVATGLRNSG
;
A
#
# COMPACT_ATOMS: atom_id res chain seq x y z
N MET A 1 1.24 5.00 27.13
CA MET A 1 2.41 4.70 27.98
C MET A 1 3.69 4.37 27.20
N ALA A 2 3.65 3.64 26.10
CA ALA A 2 4.87 3.39 25.29
C ALA A 2 5.36 4.63 24.53
N ILE A 3 4.47 5.46 24.01
CA ILE A 3 4.79 6.73 23.34
C ILE A 3 5.42 7.74 24.30
N GLN A 4 5.01 7.77 25.57
CA GLN A 4 5.61 8.63 26.61
C GLN A 4 7.05 8.22 27.00
N LYS A 5 7.48 6.98 26.74
CA LYS A 5 8.87 6.56 27.00
C LYS A 5 9.85 6.92 25.88
N LEU A 6 9.36 7.28 24.69
CA LEU A 6 10.18 7.86 23.62
C LEU A 6 10.64 9.30 23.92
N GLU A 7 10.05 9.96 24.93
CA GLU A 7 10.38 11.35 25.33
C GLU A 7 11.77 11.53 25.95
N ASN A 8 12.46 10.48 26.34
CA ASN A 8 13.75 10.59 27.03
C ASN A 8 15.00 10.40 26.14
N TYR A 9 14.84 10.24 24.83
CA TYR A 9 15.97 10.26 23.92
C TYR A 9 16.09 11.62 23.21
N ASN A 10 17.26 12.22 23.26
CA ASN A 10 17.62 13.53 22.69
C ASN A 10 17.59 13.56 21.14
N ASN A 11 16.63 12.88 20.52
CA ASN A 11 16.49 12.77 19.05
C ASN A 11 16.06 14.08 18.41
N LYS A 12 15.31 14.92 19.13
CA LYS A 12 14.94 16.26 18.61
C LYS A 12 16.17 17.10 18.25
N GLU A 13 17.32 16.90 18.95
CA GLU A 13 18.58 17.60 18.62
C GLU A 13 19.26 16.99 17.38
N ALA A 14 19.22 15.66 17.19
CA ALA A 14 19.87 15.00 16.04
C ALA A 14 19.17 15.35 14.73
N ILE A 15 17.83 15.23 14.68
CA ILE A 15 17.02 15.64 13.50
C ILE A 15 17.27 17.13 13.17
N ARG A 16 17.29 17.98 14.18
CA ARG A 16 17.56 19.43 13.98
C ARG A 16 18.95 19.68 13.41
N GLU A 17 19.97 18.94 13.84
CA GLU A 17 21.32 19.11 13.34
C GLU A 17 21.45 18.66 11.88
N GLU A 18 20.93 17.50 11.52
CA GLU A 18 20.94 16.99 10.14
C GLU A 18 20.13 17.86 9.19
N VAL A 19 18.91 18.25 9.58
CA VAL A 19 18.08 19.19 8.80
C VAL A 19 18.80 20.53 8.64
N THR A 20 19.49 21.04 9.68
CA THR A 20 20.27 22.28 9.58
C THR A 20 21.41 22.16 8.57
N ILE A 21 22.14 21.04 8.57
CA ILE A 21 23.22 20.78 7.62
C ILE A 21 22.66 20.71 6.18
N LEU A 22 21.61 19.93 5.99
CA LEU A 22 20.97 19.78 4.68
C LEU A 22 20.45 21.12 4.13
N THR A 23 19.79 21.90 4.99
CA THR A 23 19.27 23.24 4.63
C THR A 23 20.41 24.18 4.28
N SER A 24 21.48 24.23 5.09
CA SER A 24 22.65 25.07 4.84
C SER A 24 23.32 24.71 3.51
N ILE A 25 23.52 23.43 3.22
CA ILE A 25 24.09 23.00 1.93
C ILE A 25 23.16 23.35 0.76
N LEU A 26 21.85 23.16 0.90
CA LEU A 26 20.88 23.53 -0.14
C LEU A 26 20.88 25.04 -0.39
N GLU A 27 20.96 25.87 0.68
CA GLU A 27 21.08 27.32 0.58
C GLU A 27 22.35 27.74 -0.15
N GLU A 28 23.49 27.13 0.17
CA GLU A 28 24.78 27.40 -0.49
C GLU A 28 24.73 27.02 -1.99
N VAL A 29 24.17 25.84 -2.32
CA VAL A 29 24.00 25.38 -3.71
C VAL A 29 23.05 26.33 -4.45
N ALA A 30 21.93 26.69 -3.85
CA ALA A 30 20.96 27.62 -4.44
C ALA A 30 21.56 29.01 -4.70
N ALA A 31 22.32 29.55 -3.72
CA ALA A 31 22.99 30.87 -3.87
C ALA A 31 24.03 30.90 -4.99
N GLN A 32 24.64 29.75 -5.32
CA GLN A 32 25.60 29.63 -6.43
C GLN A 32 24.90 29.45 -7.80
N MET A 33 23.71 28.84 -7.82
CA MET A 33 23.01 28.49 -9.07
C MET A 33 22.08 29.57 -9.59
N MET A 34 21.72 30.56 -8.78
CA MET A 34 20.72 31.60 -9.14
C MET A 34 21.19 33.00 -8.88
N PRO A 35 20.57 34.03 -9.52
CA PRO A 35 20.86 35.42 -9.24
C PRO A 35 20.66 35.76 -7.76
N VAL A 36 21.54 36.65 -7.24
CA VAL A 36 21.51 37.07 -5.82
C VAL A 36 20.14 37.62 -5.41
N GLU A 37 19.48 38.34 -6.30
CA GLU A 37 18.16 38.94 -6.08
C GLU A 37 17.07 37.83 -5.92
N THR A 38 17.13 36.75 -6.72
CA THR A 38 16.22 35.65 -6.65
C THR A 38 16.43 34.84 -5.36
N PHE A 39 17.70 34.62 -4.96
CA PHE A 39 18.01 33.98 -3.69
C PHE A 39 17.54 34.79 -2.49
N ALA A 40 17.69 36.11 -2.51
CA ALA A 40 17.17 36.98 -1.45
C ALA A 40 15.65 36.82 -1.27
N LYS A 41 14.90 36.69 -2.39
CA LYS A 41 13.45 36.43 -2.34
C LYS A 41 13.13 35.07 -1.70
N ILE A 42 13.92 34.02 -1.91
CA ILE A 42 13.74 32.71 -1.23
C ILE A 42 13.85 32.89 0.29
N VAL A 43 14.87 33.60 0.74
CA VAL A 43 15.07 33.86 2.18
C VAL A 43 13.90 34.68 2.75
N GLU A 44 13.47 35.73 2.05
CA GLU A 44 12.34 36.57 2.47
C GLU A 44 11.03 35.76 2.53
N LEU A 45 10.70 34.98 1.49
CA LEU A 45 9.52 34.11 1.47
C LEU A 45 9.53 33.08 2.61
N SER A 46 10.71 32.51 2.91
CA SER A 46 10.88 31.58 4.03
C SER A 46 10.62 32.26 5.39
N GLN A 47 11.07 33.51 5.55
CA GLN A 47 10.85 34.28 6.79
C GLN A 47 9.37 34.66 6.95
N LEU A 48 8.72 35.16 5.91
CA LEU A 48 7.31 35.55 5.93
C LEU A 48 6.41 34.35 6.23
N SER A 49 6.70 33.21 5.63
CA SER A 49 5.93 31.99 5.90
C SER A 49 6.06 31.50 7.34
N ARG A 50 7.25 31.65 7.97
CA ARG A 50 7.44 31.30 9.39
C ARG A 50 6.77 32.29 10.35
N GLN A 51 6.51 33.51 9.89
CA GLN A 51 5.81 34.56 10.65
C GLN A 51 4.31 34.59 10.41
N ASP A 52 3.80 33.66 9.58
CA ASP A 52 2.40 33.61 9.13
C ASP A 52 1.92 34.91 8.44
N ASP A 53 2.84 35.71 7.87
CA ASP A 53 2.50 36.91 7.09
C ASP A 53 2.18 36.55 5.63
N TYR A 54 1.04 35.94 5.46
CA TYR A 54 0.61 35.46 4.13
C TYR A 54 0.26 36.58 3.15
N GLN A 55 -0.12 37.76 3.63
CA GLN A 55 -0.42 38.91 2.78
C GLN A 55 0.84 39.44 2.09
N ALA A 56 1.93 39.65 2.84
CA ALA A 56 3.21 40.05 2.29
C ALA A 56 3.77 38.94 1.36
N LEU A 57 3.63 37.67 1.73
CA LEU A 57 4.07 36.54 0.92
C LEU A 57 3.37 36.48 -0.44
N ILE A 58 2.03 36.64 -0.50
CA ILE A 58 1.25 36.71 -1.75
C ILE A 58 1.67 37.92 -2.60
N ALA A 59 1.89 39.08 -1.97
CA ALA A 59 2.31 40.28 -2.68
C ALA A 59 3.66 40.11 -3.39
N ILE A 60 4.63 39.45 -2.76
CA ILE A 60 5.92 39.13 -3.39
C ILE A 60 5.72 38.12 -4.53
N ILE A 61 5.02 37.02 -4.30
CA ILE A 61 4.83 35.95 -5.29
C ILE A 61 4.15 36.50 -6.56
N SER A 62 3.16 37.39 -6.42
CA SER A 62 2.45 37.96 -7.56
C SER A 62 3.35 38.84 -8.48
N GLN A 63 4.48 39.37 -7.95
CA GLN A 63 5.42 40.20 -8.71
C GLN A 63 6.54 39.37 -9.38
N LEU A 64 6.68 38.09 -9.07
CA LEU A 64 7.70 37.22 -9.66
C LEU A 64 7.37 36.90 -11.11
N ASN A 65 8.37 36.92 -11.99
CA ASN A 65 8.21 36.42 -13.34
C ASN A 65 8.24 34.86 -13.36
N ASN A 66 7.89 34.27 -14.52
CA ASN A 66 7.77 32.81 -14.63
C ASN A 66 9.11 32.08 -14.43
N ASP A 67 10.23 32.68 -14.80
CA ASP A 67 11.56 32.06 -14.60
C ASP A 67 11.97 32.08 -13.12
N GLU A 68 11.67 33.17 -12.41
CA GLU A 68 11.84 33.23 -10.96
C GLU A 68 10.96 32.21 -10.24
N LEU A 69 9.67 32.09 -10.61
CA LEU A 69 8.76 31.11 -10.07
C LEU A 69 9.26 29.67 -10.30
N ALA A 70 9.87 29.38 -11.45
CA ALA A 70 10.43 28.08 -11.76
C ALA A 70 11.54 27.68 -10.79
N VAL A 71 12.50 28.60 -10.57
CA VAL A 71 13.67 28.33 -9.71
C VAL A 71 13.26 28.28 -8.24
N ILE A 72 12.40 29.20 -7.79
CA ILE A 72 11.90 29.26 -6.42
C ILE A 72 11.04 28.01 -6.09
N SER A 73 10.14 27.60 -7.01
CA SER A 73 9.35 26.39 -6.83
C SER A 73 10.22 25.15 -6.66
N ARG A 74 11.30 25.03 -7.44
CA ARG A 74 12.25 23.92 -7.33
C ARG A 74 12.91 23.87 -5.97
N TYR A 75 13.40 25.01 -5.46
CA TYR A 75 14.01 25.09 -4.13
C TYR A 75 13.05 24.60 -3.04
N PHE A 76 11.84 25.15 -2.99
CA PHE A 76 10.83 24.76 -2.00
C PHE A 76 10.27 23.36 -2.20
N ALA A 77 10.40 22.74 -3.37
CA ALA A 77 10.05 21.34 -3.59
C ALA A 77 11.15 20.37 -3.12
N VAL A 78 12.43 20.77 -3.22
CA VAL A 78 13.58 19.96 -2.78
C VAL A 78 13.68 19.93 -1.25
N LEU A 79 13.42 21.03 -0.58
CA LEU A 79 13.62 21.15 0.87
C LEU A 79 12.78 20.15 1.68
N PRO A 80 11.45 20.01 1.48
CA PRO A 80 10.67 18.97 2.17
C PRO A 80 11.16 17.54 1.87
N LEU A 81 11.68 17.31 0.67
CA LEU A 81 12.27 16.02 0.31
C LEU A 81 13.49 15.71 1.17
N LEU A 82 14.41 16.65 1.35
CA LEU A 82 15.59 16.48 2.20
C LEU A 82 15.22 16.29 3.68
N ILE A 83 14.24 17.03 4.18
CA ILE A 83 13.74 16.87 5.55
C ILE A 83 13.18 15.47 5.75
N ASN A 84 12.37 14.96 4.78
CA ASN A 84 11.83 13.61 4.84
C ASN A 84 12.93 12.54 4.91
N ILE A 85 14.03 12.71 4.15
CA ILE A 85 15.15 11.76 4.17
C ILE A 85 15.82 11.74 5.56
N SER A 86 16.03 12.90 6.19
CA SER A 86 16.58 12.97 7.56
C SER A 86 15.67 12.27 8.56
N GLU A 87 14.36 12.53 8.54
CA GLU A 87 13.39 11.86 9.41
C GLU A 87 13.38 10.33 9.22
N ASP A 88 13.53 9.84 7.98
CA ASP A 88 13.57 8.40 7.67
C ASP A 88 14.87 7.75 8.19
N VAL A 89 16.00 8.46 8.16
CA VAL A 89 17.29 7.99 8.71
C VAL A 89 17.21 7.86 10.22
N ASP A 90 16.64 8.86 10.89
CA ASP A 90 16.53 8.85 12.35
C ASP A 90 15.58 7.76 12.82
N LEU A 91 14.44 7.58 12.16
CA LEU A 91 13.52 6.49 12.48
C LEU A 91 14.20 5.12 12.34
N ALA A 92 14.94 4.89 11.25
CA ALA A 92 15.67 3.66 11.04
C ALA A 92 16.77 3.45 12.09
N TYR A 93 17.41 4.54 12.54
CA TYR A 93 18.43 4.50 13.59
C TYR A 93 17.82 4.15 14.95
N GLU A 94 16.73 4.78 15.34
CA GLU A 94 16.02 4.48 16.59
C GLU A 94 15.61 3.02 16.68
N ILE A 95 15.01 2.50 15.61
CA ILE A 95 14.57 1.10 15.52
C ILE A 95 15.77 0.16 15.74
N ASN A 96 16.89 0.40 15.06
CA ASN A 96 18.08 -0.43 15.21
C ASN A 96 18.70 -0.29 16.60
N HIS A 97 18.68 0.91 17.19
CA HIS A 97 19.20 1.13 18.53
C HIS A 97 18.35 0.45 19.59
N GLN A 98 17.03 0.57 19.52
CA GLN A 98 16.09 -0.08 20.44
C GLN A 98 16.18 -1.62 20.36
N ASN A 99 16.36 -2.17 19.15
CA ASN A 99 16.62 -3.59 18.96
C ASN A 99 17.92 -4.05 19.63
N ASN A 100 18.99 -3.23 19.59
CA ASN A 100 20.29 -3.57 20.15
C ASN A 100 20.35 -3.49 21.69
N ILE A 101 19.54 -2.63 22.32
CA ILE A 101 19.48 -2.47 23.77
C ILE A 101 18.34 -3.24 24.42
N ASP A 102 17.67 -4.09 23.63
CA ASP A 102 16.55 -4.94 24.09
C ASP A 102 15.39 -4.18 24.74
N GLN A 103 15.19 -2.92 24.34
CA GLN A 103 14.02 -2.15 24.76
C GLN A 103 12.77 -2.57 23.99
N ASP A 104 11.67 -2.73 24.74
CA ASP A 104 10.36 -2.99 24.14
C ASP A 104 9.79 -1.72 23.51
N TYR A 105 9.35 -1.83 22.29
CA TYR A 105 8.57 -0.82 21.58
C TYR A 105 7.26 -1.39 21.07
N LEU A 106 6.29 -0.52 20.84
CA LEU A 106 5.00 -0.92 20.29
C LEU A 106 5.17 -1.59 18.92
N GLY A 107 4.67 -2.82 18.78
CA GLY A 107 4.79 -3.61 17.55
C GLY A 107 6.09 -4.40 17.41
N LYS A 108 6.89 -4.53 18.47
CA LYS A 108 8.06 -5.43 18.48
C LYS A 108 7.60 -6.88 18.50
N ILE A 109 8.05 -7.66 17.54
CA ILE A 109 7.62 -9.05 17.34
C ILE A 109 7.96 -9.95 18.53
N SER A 110 9.08 -9.70 19.23
CA SER A 110 9.49 -10.47 20.42
C SER A 110 8.47 -10.36 21.55
N THR A 111 7.97 -9.15 21.82
CA THR A 111 6.95 -8.91 22.85
C THR A 111 5.63 -9.61 22.50
N THR A 112 5.23 -9.54 21.23
CA THR A 112 3.97 -10.14 20.77
C THR A 112 4.07 -11.67 20.77
N ILE A 113 5.20 -12.26 20.35
CA ILE A 113 5.40 -13.72 20.44
C ILE A 113 5.44 -14.18 21.91
N ASP A 114 5.98 -13.35 22.83
CA ASP A 114 5.91 -13.66 24.27
C ASP A 114 4.47 -13.72 24.78
N MET A 115 3.59 -12.81 24.35
CA MET A 115 2.16 -12.83 24.68
C MET A 115 1.49 -14.07 24.08
N VAL A 116 1.73 -14.35 22.80
CA VAL A 116 1.15 -15.53 22.11
C VAL A 116 1.61 -16.83 22.76
N SER A 117 2.87 -16.94 23.18
CA SER A 117 3.45 -18.15 23.79
C SER A 117 2.76 -18.60 25.08
N LYS A 118 1.98 -17.70 25.71
CA LYS A 118 1.19 -17.98 26.93
C LYS A 118 -0.18 -18.59 26.61
N GLN A 119 -0.57 -18.65 25.33
CA GLN A 119 -1.84 -19.25 24.90
C GLN A 119 -1.70 -20.76 24.74
N GLU A 120 -2.77 -21.50 25.06
CA GLU A 120 -2.77 -22.98 24.91
C GLU A 120 -2.53 -23.44 23.47
N ASN A 121 -2.99 -22.68 22.48
CA ASN A 121 -2.87 -22.96 21.04
C ASN A 121 -1.77 -22.13 20.35
N ALA A 122 -0.76 -21.66 21.10
CA ALA A 122 0.31 -20.78 20.58
C ALA A 122 0.97 -21.31 19.31
N ALA A 123 1.27 -22.60 19.25
CA ALA A 123 1.91 -23.21 18.07
C ALA A 123 1.00 -23.14 16.83
N GLU A 124 -0.30 -23.33 16.98
CA GLU A 124 -1.27 -23.21 15.89
C GLU A 124 -1.41 -21.78 15.40
N ILE A 125 -1.51 -20.82 16.32
CA ILE A 125 -1.58 -19.37 15.98
C ILE A 125 -0.34 -18.98 15.18
N LEU A 126 0.85 -19.30 15.67
CA LEU A 126 2.10 -18.93 15.01
C LEU A 126 2.32 -19.65 13.67
N GLU A 127 1.87 -20.92 13.51
CA GLU A 127 2.00 -21.67 12.26
C GLU A 127 1.05 -21.16 11.18
N LYS A 128 -0.17 -20.72 11.55
CA LYS A 128 -1.21 -20.31 10.60
C LYS A 128 -1.15 -18.87 10.19
N LEU A 129 -0.49 -18.00 10.98
CA LEU A 129 -0.42 -16.58 10.70
C LEU A 129 0.07 -16.30 9.28
N ASN A 130 -0.68 -15.47 8.56
CA ASN A 130 -0.30 -15.01 7.24
C ASN A 130 -0.77 -13.58 6.97
N VAL A 131 0.15 -12.64 6.95
CA VAL A 131 -0.09 -11.24 6.58
C VAL A 131 0.35 -11.01 5.15
N VAL A 132 -0.53 -10.40 4.34
CA VAL A 132 -0.31 -10.20 2.91
C VAL A 132 -0.38 -8.71 2.56
N PRO A 133 0.72 -7.98 2.61
CA PRO A 133 0.78 -6.65 2.01
C PRO A 133 0.75 -6.78 0.48
N VAL A 134 -0.20 -6.10 -0.15
CA VAL A 134 -0.44 -6.14 -1.60
C VAL A 134 0.01 -4.84 -2.22
N LEU A 135 1.05 -4.90 -3.05
CA LEU A 135 1.62 -3.72 -3.69
C LEU A 135 0.76 -3.25 -4.86
N THR A 136 0.41 -1.97 -4.86
CA THR A 136 -0.33 -1.33 -5.95
C THR A 136 0.54 -0.37 -6.75
N ALA A 137 0.13 -0.05 -7.97
CA ALA A 137 0.80 0.98 -8.76
C ALA A 137 0.76 2.33 -8.05
N HIS A 138 1.77 3.16 -8.30
CA HIS A 138 1.92 4.47 -7.69
C HIS A 138 1.26 5.56 -8.55
N PRO A 139 -0.02 5.89 -8.32
CA PRO A 139 -0.71 6.82 -9.19
C PRO A 139 -0.28 8.28 -8.98
N THR A 140 0.24 8.66 -7.81
CA THR A 140 0.57 10.05 -7.45
C THR A 140 2.06 10.36 -7.44
N GLN A 141 2.96 9.36 -7.57
CA GLN A 141 4.40 9.60 -7.63
C GLN A 141 4.84 9.95 -9.06
N VAL A 142 5.01 11.22 -9.30
CA VAL A 142 5.46 11.75 -10.60
C VAL A 142 7.00 11.79 -10.70
N GLN A 143 7.69 11.51 -9.58
CA GLN A 143 9.16 11.56 -9.51
C GLN A 143 9.84 10.57 -10.47
N ARG A 144 10.96 11.01 -11.05
CA ARG A 144 11.81 10.16 -11.89
C ARG A 144 12.58 9.13 -11.05
N GLN A 145 12.93 7.98 -11.65
CA GLN A 145 13.79 6.99 -10.99
C GLN A 145 15.12 7.59 -10.54
N SER A 146 15.71 8.47 -11.35
CA SER A 146 16.93 9.19 -10.97
C SER A 146 16.80 9.99 -9.67
N MET A 147 15.65 10.60 -9.40
CA MET A 147 15.41 11.29 -8.13
C MET A 147 15.37 10.31 -6.96
N LEU A 148 14.73 9.14 -7.14
CA LEU A 148 14.69 8.10 -6.11
C LEU A 148 16.09 7.54 -5.83
N ASP A 149 16.93 7.36 -6.83
CA ASP A 149 18.31 6.89 -6.65
C ASP A 149 19.17 7.94 -5.93
N LEU A 150 19.03 9.22 -6.28
CA LEU A 150 19.72 10.31 -5.58
C LEU A 150 19.28 10.41 -4.10
N THR A 151 17.99 10.26 -3.80
CA THR A 151 17.52 10.24 -2.42
C THR A 151 18.06 9.06 -1.63
N LYS A 152 18.23 7.88 -2.24
CA LYS A 152 18.91 6.74 -1.60
C LYS A 152 20.37 7.05 -1.25
N HIS A 153 21.10 7.69 -2.15
CA HIS A 153 22.50 8.08 -1.87
C HIS A 153 22.61 9.08 -0.72
N ILE A 154 21.73 10.09 -0.68
CA ILE A 154 21.68 11.04 0.43
C ILE A 154 21.33 10.31 1.76
N HIS A 155 20.35 9.40 1.73
CA HIS A 155 20.00 8.59 2.88
C HIS A 155 21.19 7.77 3.40
N GLU A 156 21.96 7.13 2.51
CA GLU A 156 23.17 6.38 2.88
C GLU A 156 24.25 7.28 3.47
N LEU A 157 24.44 8.49 2.95
CA LEU A 157 25.38 9.46 3.49
C LEU A 157 24.96 9.92 4.90
N LEU A 158 23.68 10.24 5.10
CA LEU A 158 23.18 10.63 6.42
C LEU A 158 23.34 9.51 7.45
N ARG A 159 23.08 8.25 7.08
CA ARG A 159 23.38 7.11 7.97
C ARG A 159 24.83 7.05 8.45
N ARG A 160 25.78 7.55 7.65
CA ARG A 160 27.22 7.63 7.99
C ARG A 160 27.57 8.89 8.79
N TYR A 161 26.65 9.80 9.05
CA TYR A 161 26.91 11.03 9.81
C TYR A 161 27.43 10.74 11.22
N ARG A 162 26.98 9.66 11.86
CA ARG A 162 27.53 9.22 13.14
C ARG A 162 29.02 8.90 13.08
N ASP A 163 29.51 8.28 12.00
CA ASP A 163 30.93 8.01 11.81
C ASP A 163 31.73 9.31 11.68
N VAL A 164 31.08 10.34 11.10
CA VAL A 164 31.65 11.72 11.08
C VAL A 164 31.76 12.29 12.49
N LYS A 165 30.69 12.18 13.30
CA LYS A 165 30.70 12.64 14.71
C LYS A 165 31.74 11.93 15.56
N LEU A 166 32.03 10.67 15.30
CA LEU A 166 33.03 9.87 15.97
C LEU A 166 34.47 10.12 15.42
N GLY A 167 34.63 10.98 14.41
CA GLY A 167 35.92 11.23 13.78
C GLY A 167 36.46 10.08 12.91
N LEU A 168 35.63 9.08 12.61
CA LEU A 168 36.00 7.94 11.75
C LEU A 168 35.92 8.30 10.25
N LEU A 169 35.16 9.31 9.90
CA LEU A 169 35.07 9.89 8.56
C LEU A 169 35.43 11.37 8.58
N ASN A 170 36.09 11.85 7.53
CA ASN A 170 36.40 13.26 7.37
C ASN A 170 35.14 14.04 7.06
N LYS A 171 34.80 15.00 7.94
CA LYS A 171 33.58 15.81 7.84
C LYS A 171 33.52 16.57 6.51
N ASN A 172 34.59 17.27 6.12
CA ASN A 172 34.59 18.08 4.90
C ASN A 172 34.34 17.22 3.65
N LYS A 173 34.99 16.04 3.57
CA LYS A 173 34.76 15.11 2.43
C LYS A 173 33.34 14.61 2.39
N TRP A 174 32.72 14.34 3.53
CA TRP A 174 31.33 13.90 3.65
C TRP A 174 30.37 15.03 3.25
N GLU A 175 30.61 16.27 3.69
CA GLU A 175 29.81 17.43 3.28
C GLU A 175 29.95 17.73 1.78
N ASP A 176 31.14 17.58 1.20
CA ASP A 176 31.37 17.76 -0.25
C ASP A 176 30.61 16.72 -1.07
N GLU A 177 30.58 15.46 -0.61
CA GLU A 177 29.83 14.37 -1.25
C GLU A 177 28.31 14.64 -1.16
N LEU A 178 27.80 15.09 -0.01
CA LEU A 178 26.41 15.47 0.19
C LEU A 178 26.01 16.66 -0.70
N ARG A 179 26.88 17.68 -0.76
CA ARG A 179 26.72 18.85 -1.65
C ARG A 179 26.58 18.41 -3.11
N CYS A 180 27.43 17.50 -3.58
CA CYS A 180 27.38 16.97 -4.94
C CYS A 180 25.99 16.38 -5.26
N TYR A 181 25.42 15.53 -4.39
CA TYR A 181 24.09 14.95 -4.64
C TYR A 181 22.97 15.98 -4.55
N ILE A 182 23.04 16.95 -3.65
CA ILE A 182 22.05 18.04 -3.57
C ILE A 182 22.11 18.92 -4.84
N GLU A 183 23.30 19.22 -5.33
CA GLU A 183 23.48 19.97 -6.59
C GLU A 183 22.90 19.18 -7.79
N ILE A 184 23.14 17.88 -7.86
CA ILE A 184 22.55 17.02 -8.91
C ILE A 184 21.01 17.04 -8.82
N ILE A 185 20.42 16.95 -7.62
CA ILE A 185 18.97 17.05 -7.42
C ILE A 185 18.44 18.41 -7.93
N MET A 186 19.12 19.48 -7.59
CA MET A 186 18.74 20.82 -8.04
C MET A 186 18.82 21.02 -9.56
N GLN A 187 19.60 20.21 -10.26
CA GLN A 187 19.77 20.26 -11.73
C GLN A 187 19.04 19.11 -12.45
N THR A 188 18.41 18.18 -11.74
CA THR A 188 17.67 17.06 -12.34
C THR A 188 16.20 17.42 -12.52
N ASP A 189 15.60 17.07 -13.67
CA ASP A 189 14.14 17.22 -13.84
C ASP A 189 13.38 16.39 -12.81
N MET A 190 12.56 17.04 -12.01
CA MET A 190 11.81 16.40 -10.93
C MET A 190 10.63 15.58 -11.43
N ILE A 191 10.07 15.93 -12.59
CA ILE A 191 8.80 15.41 -13.10
C ILE A 191 9.03 14.64 -14.40
N ARG A 192 8.20 13.64 -14.62
CA ARG A 192 8.20 12.86 -15.86
C ARG A 192 7.37 13.56 -16.93
N GLU A 193 7.97 13.81 -18.09
CA GLU A 193 7.25 14.37 -19.24
C GLU A 193 6.36 13.33 -19.95
N LYS A 194 6.74 12.05 -19.88
CA LYS A 194 6.03 10.96 -20.57
C LYS A 194 5.25 10.11 -19.59
N LYS A 195 4.02 9.76 -19.97
CA LYS A 195 3.17 8.84 -19.21
C LYS A 195 3.82 7.48 -19.05
N LEU A 196 3.73 6.91 -17.83
CA LEU A 196 4.19 5.56 -17.55
C LEU A 196 3.36 4.53 -18.32
N LYS A 197 4.04 3.50 -18.79
CA LYS A 197 3.41 2.27 -19.27
C LYS A 197 3.33 1.26 -18.12
N VAL A 198 2.42 0.31 -18.19
CA VAL A 198 2.33 -0.80 -17.22
C VAL A 198 3.66 -1.56 -17.09
N THR A 199 4.40 -1.70 -18.19
CA THR A 199 5.74 -2.30 -18.21
C THR A 199 6.75 -1.55 -17.33
N ASN A 200 6.69 -0.23 -17.29
CA ASN A 200 7.55 0.57 -16.40
C ASN A 200 7.15 0.40 -14.92
N GLU A 201 5.85 0.30 -14.64
CA GLU A 201 5.36 0.05 -13.27
C GLU A 201 5.84 -1.32 -12.76
N ILE A 202 5.81 -2.35 -13.62
CA ILE A 202 6.35 -3.68 -13.30
C ILE A 202 7.85 -3.58 -12.96
N THR A 203 8.64 -2.91 -13.79
CA THR A 203 10.09 -2.75 -13.54
C THR A 203 10.35 -1.99 -12.24
N ASN A 204 9.64 -0.90 -12.01
CA ASN A 204 9.83 -0.06 -10.81
C ASN A 204 9.55 -0.83 -9.51
N VAL A 205 8.51 -1.68 -9.48
CA VAL A 205 8.22 -2.45 -8.26
C VAL A 205 9.28 -3.53 -8.00
N MET A 206 9.89 -4.09 -9.05
CA MET A 206 10.97 -5.08 -8.89
C MET A 206 12.21 -4.49 -8.22
N GLU A 207 12.48 -3.17 -8.38
CA GLU A 207 13.56 -2.50 -7.68
C GLU A 207 13.39 -2.49 -6.15
N TYR A 208 12.14 -2.39 -5.66
CA TYR A 208 11.89 -2.53 -4.21
C TYR A 208 12.15 -3.95 -3.72
N TYR A 209 11.87 -4.98 -4.53
CA TYR A 209 12.23 -6.35 -4.16
C TYR A 209 13.74 -6.52 -4.04
N ASN A 210 14.51 -6.05 -5.03
CA ASN A 210 15.96 -6.11 -5.03
C ASN A 210 16.59 -5.32 -3.88
N SER A 211 16.10 -4.10 -3.63
CA SER A 211 16.71 -3.19 -2.66
C SER A 211 16.34 -3.51 -1.19
N SER A 212 15.12 -4.01 -0.94
CA SER A 212 14.59 -4.11 0.42
C SER A 212 13.80 -5.37 0.74
N PHE A 213 12.73 -5.72 -0.03
CA PHE A 213 11.79 -6.76 0.37
C PHE A 213 12.41 -8.14 0.54
N ILE A 214 13.27 -8.60 -0.40
CA ILE A 214 13.86 -9.94 -0.31
C ILE A 214 14.60 -10.10 1.02
N LYS A 215 15.39 -9.09 1.40
CA LYS A 215 16.16 -9.11 2.66
C LYS A 215 15.27 -8.94 3.90
N ALA A 216 14.28 -8.03 3.84
CA ALA A 216 13.42 -7.75 4.98
C ALA A 216 12.51 -8.93 5.32
N VAL A 217 11.84 -9.52 4.32
CA VAL A 217 10.97 -10.69 4.49
C VAL A 217 11.77 -11.89 5.01
N THR A 218 12.93 -12.16 4.40
CA THR A 218 13.81 -13.26 4.82
C THR A 218 14.29 -13.09 6.27
N LYS A 219 14.68 -11.87 6.65
CA LYS A 219 15.09 -11.55 8.03
C LYS A 219 13.93 -11.75 9.00
N LEU A 220 12.74 -11.24 8.67
CA LEU A 220 11.57 -11.33 9.53
C LEU A 220 11.15 -12.80 9.74
N GLN A 221 11.11 -13.61 8.69
CA GLN A 221 10.79 -15.03 8.79
C GLN A 221 11.77 -15.79 9.68
N ARG A 222 13.08 -15.51 9.56
CA ARG A 222 14.11 -16.09 10.41
C ARG A 222 13.95 -15.69 11.87
N GLU A 223 13.74 -14.40 12.16
CA GLU A 223 13.52 -13.91 13.53
C GLU A 223 12.24 -14.49 14.14
N TYR A 224 11.16 -14.59 13.37
CA TYR A 224 9.93 -15.21 13.80
C TYR A 224 10.12 -16.66 14.26
N LYS A 225 10.81 -17.48 13.46
CA LYS A 225 11.15 -18.87 13.81
C LYS A 225 12.07 -18.95 15.02
N ARG A 226 13.08 -18.08 15.11
CA ARG A 226 14.02 -18.02 16.22
C ARG A 226 13.31 -17.72 17.54
N LEU A 227 12.49 -16.68 17.57
CA LEU A 227 11.74 -16.25 18.76
C LEU A 227 10.74 -17.31 19.21
N ALA A 228 10.03 -17.97 18.30
CA ALA A 228 9.16 -19.09 18.63
C ALA A 228 9.94 -20.27 19.25
N ALA A 229 11.09 -20.61 18.66
CA ALA A 229 11.95 -21.69 19.18
C ALA A 229 12.52 -21.39 20.58
N GLU A 230 12.84 -20.13 20.91
CA GLU A 230 13.25 -19.69 22.24
C GLU A 230 12.16 -19.88 23.31
N LYS A 231 10.88 -19.87 22.89
CA LYS A 231 9.74 -20.21 23.75
C LYS A 231 9.40 -21.71 23.74
N GLY A 232 10.23 -22.54 23.13
CA GLY A 232 10.02 -23.99 23.03
C GLY A 232 8.99 -24.41 21.96
N ILE A 233 8.56 -23.46 21.09
CA ILE A 233 7.59 -23.74 20.02
C ILE A 233 8.33 -24.02 18.72
N VAL A 234 8.15 -25.24 18.19
CA VAL A 234 8.73 -25.66 16.91
C VAL A 234 7.70 -25.43 15.80
N LEU A 235 8.05 -24.59 14.84
CA LEU A 235 7.23 -24.29 13.67
C LEU A 235 7.73 -25.12 12.48
N ASN A 236 6.81 -25.67 11.68
CA ASN A 236 7.17 -26.53 10.54
C ASN A 236 7.43 -25.75 9.26
N ASN A 237 6.50 -24.89 8.88
CA ASN A 237 6.60 -24.09 7.66
C ASN A 237 5.83 -22.74 7.79
N PRO A 238 6.16 -21.92 8.81
CA PRO A 238 5.47 -20.66 9.02
C PRO A 238 5.75 -19.71 7.87
N ARG A 239 4.73 -19.00 7.44
CA ARG A 239 4.83 -17.92 6.46
C ARG A 239 4.13 -16.69 7.01
N PRO A 240 4.70 -16.01 8.03
CA PRO A 240 4.06 -14.86 8.68
C PRO A 240 3.82 -13.71 7.70
N ILE A 241 4.64 -13.60 6.66
CA ILE A 241 4.48 -12.65 5.55
C ILE A 241 4.50 -13.39 4.21
N THR A 242 3.55 -13.06 3.34
CA THR A 242 3.57 -13.36 1.91
C THR A 242 3.22 -12.10 1.14
N MET A 243 3.84 -11.90 -0.02
CA MET A 243 3.62 -10.67 -0.79
C MET A 243 2.50 -10.85 -1.81
N GLY A 244 1.71 -9.81 -2.00
CA GLY A 244 0.72 -9.68 -3.07
C GLY A 244 1.03 -8.51 -4.00
N MET A 245 0.47 -8.51 -5.20
CA MET A 245 0.68 -7.45 -6.18
C MET A 245 -0.52 -7.30 -7.12
N TRP A 246 -0.90 -6.05 -7.43
CA TRP A 246 -1.93 -5.73 -8.43
C TRP A 246 -1.35 -5.38 -9.79
N ILE A 247 -0.05 -5.01 -9.84
CA ILE A 247 0.60 -4.50 -11.05
C ILE A 247 0.69 -5.61 -12.10
N GLY A 248 0.02 -5.39 -13.22
CA GLY A 248 -0.10 -6.36 -14.32
C GLY A 248 -1.36 -7.26 -14.26
N GLY A 249 -2.14 -7.22 -13.15
CA GLY A 249 -3.39 -7.99 -13.00
C GLY A 249 -4.65 -7.15 -12.88
N ASP A 250 -4.52 -5.89 -12.43
CA ASP A 250 -5.64 -4.98 -12.21
C ASP A 250 -6.05 -4.26 -13.50
N ARG A 251 -7.23 -4.65 -14.04
CA ARG A 251 -7.81 -4.11 -15.28
C ARG A 251 -8.87 -3.05 -15.04
N ASP A 252 -9.37 -2.92 -13.81
CA ASP A 252 -10.44 -1.97 -13.53
C ASP A 252 -10.07 -0.55 -13.97
N GLY A 253 -10.73 -0.10 -15.03
CA GLY A 253 -10.49 1.18 -15.69
C GLY A 253 -9.06 1.37 -16.22
N ASN A 254 -8.30 0.30 -16.47
CA ASN A 254 -6.98 0.34 -17.09
C ASN A 254 -6.91 -0.55 -18.36
N PRO A 255 -7.21 -0.01 -19.54
CA PRO A 255 -7.23 -0.77 -20.79
C PRO A 255 -5.85 -1.27 -21.23
N PHE A 256 -4.78 -0.84 -20.59
CA PHE A 256 -3.39 -1.21 -20.92
C PHE A 256 -2.92 -2.47 -20.17
N VAL A 257 -3.74 -3.01 -19.27
CA VAL A 257 -3.49 -4.31 -18.64
C VAL A 257 -4.11 -5.40 -19.51
N THR A 258 -3.26 -6.23 -20.09
CA THR A 258 -3.60 -7.28 -21.07
C THR A 258 -3.04 -8.63 -20.64
N ALA A 259 -3.35 -9.69 -21.39
CA ALA A 259 -2.75 -11.00 -21.19
C ALA A 259 -1.21 -10.96 -21.24
N GLU A 260 -0.64 -10.15 -22.13
CA GLU A 260 0.82 -9.99 -22.29
C GLU A 260 1.43 -9.30 -21.07
N THR A 261 0.78 -8.25 -20.54
CA THR A 261 1.29 -7.57 -19.33
C THR A 261 1.17 -8.44 -18.09
N LEU A 262 0.15 -9.27 -17.97
CA LEU A 262 0.04 -10.27 -16.89
C LEU A 262 1.17 -11.28 -16.96
N LYS A 263 1.44 -11.83 -18.15
CA LYS A 263 2.58 -12.74 -18.37
C LYS A 263 3.91 -12.06 -18.08
N LEU A 264 4.10 -10.84 -18.57
CA LEU A 264 5.33 -10.08 -18.30
C LEU A 264 5.54 -9.88 -16.81
N SER A 265 4.50 -9.49 -16.07
CA SER A 265 4.57 -9.29 -14.61
C SER A 265 5.00 -10.56 -13.88
N ALA A 266 4.39 -11.70 -14.18
CA ALA A 266 4.72 -12.97 -13.55
C ALA A 266 6.15 -13.45 -13.91
N LEU A 267 6.55 -13.35 -15.18
CA LEU A 267 7.87 -13.82 -15.63
C LEU A 267 9.01 -12.92 -15.14
N THR A 268 8.80 -11.60 -15.07
CA THR A 268 9.81 -10.68 -14.51
C THR A 268 10.05 -10.96 -13.02
N GLN A 269 9.02 -11.25 -12.24
CA GLN A 269 9.17 -11.68 -10.84
C GLN A 269 10.01 -12.96 -10.73
N CYS A 270 9.72 -13.93 -11.59
CA CYS A 270 10.46 -15.19 -11.64
C CYS A 270 11.95 -14.94 -11.95
N GLU A 271 12.23 -14.10 -12.93
CA GLU A 271 13.62 -13.76 -13.32
C GLU A 271 14.37 -13.08 -12.17
N VAL A 272 13.75 -12.10 -11.51
CA VAL A 272 14.36 -11.34 -10.40
C VAL A 272 14.75 -12.28 -9.25
N ILE A 273 13.84 -13.12 -8.78
CA ILE A 273 14.16 -14.00 -7.65
C ILE A 273 15.16 -15.09 -7.99
N MET A 274 15.09 -15.62 -9.20
CA MET A 274 16.07 -16.64 -9.64
C MET A 274 17.46 -16.04 -9.83
N ASN A 275 17.59 -14.79 -10.30
CA ASN A 275 18.85 -14.08 -10.35
C ASN A 275 19.43 -13.86 -8.95
N TYR A 276 18.60 -13.49 -7.98
CA TYR A 276 19.02 -13.39 -6.58
C TYR A 276 19.56 -14.74 -6.06
N TYR A 277 18.87 -15.85 -6.31
CA TYR A 277 19.35 -17.18 -5.92
C TYR A 277 20.66 -17.56 -6.59
N ASP A 278 20.82 -17.25 -7.87
CA ASP A 278 22.05 -17.49 -8.64
C ASP A 278 23.24 -16.76 -8.00
N GLU A 279 23.08 -15.48 -7.63
CA GLU A 279 24.10 -14.71 -6.93
C GLU A 279 24.46 -15.31 -5.55
N GLN A 280 23.48 -15.75 -4.77
CA GLN A 280 23.74 -16.37 -3.47
C GLN A 280 24.43 -17.74 -3.65
N LEU A 281 24.00 -18.55 -4.60
CA LEU A 281 24.65 -19.84 -4.93
C LEU A 281 26.09 -19.64 -5.38
N TYR A 282 26.36 -18.59 -6.18
CA TYR A 282 27.73 -18.26 -6.59
C TYR A 282 28.62 -17.88 -5.40
N LYS A 283 28.11 -17.12 -4.43
CA LYS A 283 28.85 -16.82 -3.19
C LYS A 283 29.15 -18.09 -2.39
N LEU A 284 28.15 -18.97 -2.23
CA LEU A 284 28.32 -20.25 -1.54
C LEU A 284 29.30 -21.16 -2.28
N TYR A 285 29.20 -21.26 -3.59
CA TYR A 285 30.19 -21.94 -4.44
C TYR A 285 31.61 -21.46 -4.17
N ARG A 286 31.81 -20.14 -4.05
CA ARG A 286 33.15 -19.55 -3.78
C ARG A 286 33.65 -19.85 -2.38
N ASN A 287 32.79 -19.84 -1.38
CA ASN A 287 33.15 -19.89 0.04
C ASN A 287 33.24 -21.31 0.61
N PHE A 288 32.54 -22.30 0.04
CA PHE A 288 32.46 -23.67 0.59
C PHE A 288 33.51 -24.62 0.01
N SER A 289 34.77 -24.26 0.11
CA SER A 289 35.91 -25.09 -0.32
C SER A 289 36.27 -26.19 0.72
N LEU A 290 35.26 -26.87 1.25
CA LEU A 290 35.44 -27.91 2.29
C LEU A 290 36.00 -29.19 1.65
N SER A 291 37.19 -29.61 2.15
CA SER A 291 37.91 -30.75 1.60
C SER A 291 37.50 -32.07 2.27
N THR A 292 37.33 -33.13 1.46
CA THR A 292 37.13 -34.51 1.94
C THR A 292 38.31 -35.08 2.75
N SER A 293 39.49 -34.45 2.69
CA SER A 293 40.62 -34.78 3.56
C SER A 293 40.45 -34.32 5.00
N ILE A 294 39.49 -33.39 5.25
CA ILE A 294 39.27 -32.79 6.58
C ILE A 294 37.87 -33.10 7.10
N VAL A 295 36.86 -33.11 6.26
CA VAL A 295 35.47 -33.31 6.66
C VAL A 295 34.85 -34.52 5.97
N ASN A 296 33.97 -35.26 6.70
CA ASN A 296 33.14 -36.27 6.08
C ASN A 296 31.97 -35.60 5.30
N VAL A 297 31.70 -36.09 4.12
CA VAL A 297 30.64 -35.54 3.27
C VAL A 297 29.59 -36.63 3.06
N SER A 298 28.31 -36.30 3.24
CA SER A 298 27.21 -37.24 3.04
C SER A 298 27.15 -37.76 1.59
N THR A 299 26.57 -38.96 1.43
CA THR A 299 26.36 -39.58 0.10
C THR A 299 25.51 -38.67 -0.81
N ALA A 300 24.50 -38.01 -0.26
CA ALA A 300 23.63 -37.13 -1.01
C ALA A 300 24.41 -35.93 -1.64
N VAL A 301 25.31 -35.30 -0.87
CA VAL A 301 26.14 -34.20 -1.41
C VAL A 301 27.16 -34.72 -2.42
N LYS A 302 27.74 -35.92 -2.22
CA LYS A 302 28.63 -36.55 -3.22
C LYS A 302 27.88 -36.79 -4.54
N MET A 303 26.66 -37.33 -4.49
CA MET A 303 25.83 -37.54 -5.68
C MET A 303 25.58 -36.24 -6.46
N LEU A 304 25.25 -35.14 -5.76
CA LEU A 304 25.09 -33.82 -6.39
C LEU A 304 26.43 -33.33 -7.01
N ALA A 305 27.53 -33.54 -6.31
CA ALA A 305 28.85 -33.17 -6.79
C ALA A 305 29.28 -33.96 -8.06
N ASP A 306 28.91 -35.24 -8.15
CA ASP A 306 29.21 -36.12 -9.28
C ASP A 306 28.41 -35.74 -10.54
N LEU A 307 27.26 -35.08 -10.39
CA LEU A 307 26.46 -34.52 -11.47
C LEU A 307 27.00 -33.15 -11.99
N SER A 308 28.00 -32.60 -11.30
CA SER A 308 28.54 -31.28 -11.64
C SER A 308 29.46 -31.39 -12.87
N GLU A 309 29.31 -30.44 -13.79
CA GLU A 309 30.22 -30.29 -14.96
C GLU A 309 31.57 -29.58 -14.61
N ASP A 310 31.76 -29.26 -13.30
CA ASP A 310 33.02 -28.68 -12.85
C ASP A 310 34.15 -29.72 -12.87
N SER A 311 34.95 -29.70 -13.94
CA SER A 311 36.05 -30.63 -14.23
C SER A 311 37.42 -30.22 -13.69
N SER A 312 37.46 -29.18 -12.82
CA SER A 312 38.72 -28.68 -12.27
C SER A 312 39.39 -29.69 -11.35
N VAL A 313 40.59 -30.12 -11.67
CA VAL A 313 41.41 -31.01 -10.83
C VAL A 313 41.68 -30.42 -9.44
N TYR A 314 41.67 -29.11 -9.31
CA TYR A 314 41.88 -28.42 -8.02
C TYR A 314 40.66 -28.52 -7.09
N ARG A 315 39.50 -28.98 -7.55
CA ARG A 315 38.25 -29.08 -6.81
C ARG A 315 37.71 -30.51 -6.70
N GLU A 316 38.49 -31.49 -7.12
CA GLU A 316 38.11 -32.92 -7.02
C GLU A 316 37.75 -33.34 -5.60
N ASN A 317 38.48 -32.80 -4.59
CA ASN A 317 38.24 -33.08 -3.17
C ASN A 317 37.32 -32.05 -2.48
N GLU A 318 36.61 -31.16 -3.22
CA GLU A 318 35.70 -30.14 -2.71
C GLU A 318 34.22 -30.41 -3.11
N PRO A 319 33.57 -31.47 -2.63
CA PRO A 319 32.26 -31.90 -3.12
C PRO A 319 31.13 -30.89 -2.80
N TYR A 320 31.21 -30.12 -1.73
CA TYR A 320 30.22 -29.06 -1.46
C TYR A 320 30.26 -27.99 -2.57
N ARG A 321 31.44 -27.56 -2.97
CA ARG A 321 31.59 -26.59 -4.03
C ARG A 321 31.04 -27.09 -5.36
N ARG A 322 31.37 -28.35 -5.73
CA ARG A 322 30.83 -28.99 -6.92
C ARG A 322 29.31 -29.17 -6.86
N ALA A 323 28.74 -29.51 -5.69
CA ALA A 323 27.31 -29.61 -5.50
C ALA A 323 26.62 -28.24 -5.72
N PHE A 324 27.17 -27.15 -5.18
CA PHE A 324 26.64 -25.80 -5.44
C PHE A 324 26.72 -25.42 -6.91
N HIS A 325 27.78 -25.78 -7.62
CA HIS A 325 27.88 -25.55 -9.06
C HIS A 325 26.78 -26.30 -9.83
N TYR A 326 26.49 -27.57 -9.49
CA TYR A 326 25.41 -28.32 -10.11
C TYR A 326 24.04 -27.69 -9.84
N ILE A 327 23.78 -27.30 -8.59
CA ILE A 327 22.52 -26.64 -8.18
C ILE A 327 22.35 -25.31 -8.94
N GLN A 328 23.42 -24.53 -9.09
CA GLN A 328 23.41 -23.26 -9.83
C GLN A 328 23.08 -23.46 -11.31
N MET A 329 23.75 -24.44 -11.97
CA MET A 329 23.48 -24.81 -13.36
C MET A 329 22.01 -25.26 -13.53
N LYS A 330 21.51 -26.14 -12.67
CA LYS A 330 20.14 -26.65 -12.73
C LYS A 330 19.11 -25.54 -12.53
N LEU A 331 19.41 -24.54 -11.65
CA LEU A 331 18.59 -23.35 -11.44
C LEU A 331 18.59 -22.44 -12.69
N ALA A 332 19.75 -22.19 -13.29
CA ALA A 332 19.86 -21.38 -14.51
C ALA A 332 19.03 -22.00 -15.66
N ASN A 333 19.12 -23.32 -15.85
CA ASN A 333 18.30 -24.04 -16.82
C ASN A 333 16.79 -23.94 -16.51
N THR A 334 16.42 -23.92 -15.22
CA THR A 334 15.02 -23.74 -14.77
C THR A 334 14.55 -22.34 -15.12
N ARG A 335 15.34 -21.31 -14.84
CA ARG A 335 15.04 -19.92 -15.22
C ARG A 335 14.86 -19.79 -16.73
N ASP A 336 15.80 -20.33 -17.52
CA ASP A 336 15.75 -20.29 -18.98
C ASP A 336 14.49 -20.98 -19.53
N TYR A 337 14.06 -22.08 -18.92
CA TYR A 337 12.80 -22.75 -19.29
C TYR A 337 11.57 -21.90 -18.92
N LEU A 338 11.50 -21.40 -17.66
CA LEU A 338 10.33 -20.67 -17.16
C LEU A 338 10.19 -19.30 -17.82
N VAL A 339 11.30 -18.57 -18.02
CA VAL A 339 11.24 -17.19 -18.53
C VAL A 339 11.33 -17.14 -20.06
N HIS A 340 12.25 -17.92 -20.64
CA HIS A 340 12.59 -17.83 -22.07
C HIS A 340 12.09 -19.01 -22.91
N ASN A 341 11.32 -19.94 -22.30
CA ASN A 341 10.81 -21.16 -22.97
C ASN A 341 11.92 -22.03 -23.63
N LYS A 342 13.14 -22.00 -23.07
CA LYS A 342 14.23 -22.84 -23.55
C LYS A 342 14.15 -24.21 -22.87
N PRO A 343 13.92 -25.32 -23.61
CA PRO A 343 13.82 -26.64 -23.02
C PRO A 343 15.19 -27.12 -22.50
N SER A 344 15.18 -27.75 -21.33
CA SER A 344 16.34 -28.45 -20.77
C SER A 344 15.84 -29.68 -20.01
N ALA A 345 16.57 -30.80 -20.19
CA ALA A 345 16.30 -32.03 -19.44
C ALA A 345 16.76 -31.90 -17.98
N VAL A 346 17.80 -31.11 -17.73
CA VAL A 346 18.36 -30.89 -16.38
C VAL A 346 17.87 -29.58 -15.85
N ARG A 347 16.70 -29.60 -15.21
CA ARG A 347 16.06 -28.45 -14.58
C ARG A 347 15.24 -28.89 -13.38
N TYR A 348 14.87 -27.97 -12.50
CA TYR A 348 13.90 -28.22 -11.44
C TYR A 348 12.48 -28.26 -11.99
N SER A 349 11.70 -29.28 -11.60
CA SER A 349 10.28 -29.36 -11.95
C SER A 349 9.43 -28.43 -11.08
N ASN A 350 9.87 -28.19 -9.84
CA ASN A 350 9.20 -27.33 -8.86
C ASN A 350 10.19 -26.87 -7.78
N VAL A 351 9.72 -25.96 -6.93
CA VAL A 351 10.52 -25.39 -5.82
C VAL A 351 10.91 -26.45 -4.78
N ALA A 352 10.08 -27.48 -4.55
CA ALA A 352 10.36 -28.52 -3.56
C ALA A 352 11.63 -29.31 -3.90
N GLU A 353 11.88 -29.61 -5.18
CA GLU A 353 13.12 -30.25 -5.63
C GLU A 353 14.34 -29.36 -5.35
N PHE A 354 14.25 -28.07 -5.65
CA PHE A 354 15.34 -27.11 -5.37
C PHE A 354 15.63 -27.03 -3.87
N LYS A 355 14.57 -26.91 -3.06
CA LYS A 355 14.68 -26.91 -1.59
C LYS A 355 15.30 -28.24 -1.09
N ALA A 356 14.95 -29.39 -1.67
CA ALA A 356 15.48 -30.70 -1.26
C ALA A 356 17.00 -30.78 -1.46
N ASP A 357 17.52 -30.27 -2.58
CA ASP A 357 18.98 -30.24 -2.84
C ASP A 357 19.72 -29.36 -1.78
N LEU A 358 19.13 -28.20 -1.41
CA LEU A 358 19.68 -27.36 -0.34
C LEU A 358 19.59 -28.02 1.04
N LEU A 359 18.49 -28.72 1.33
CA LEU A 359 18.33 -29.45 2.59
C LEU A 359 19.32 -30.62 2.70
N ALA A 360 19.67 -31.29 1.61
CA ALA A 360 20.72 -32.34 1.59
C ALA A 360 22.09 -31.76 2.00
N ILE A 361 22.43 -30.54 1.52
CA ILE A 361 23.65 -29.83 1.97
C ILE A 361 23.54 -29.48 3.46
N LYS A 362 22.42 -28.93 3.90
CA LYS A 362 22.17 -28.59 5.32
C LYS A 362 22.38 -29.80 6.22
N GLN A 363 21.79 -30.92 5.88
CA GLN A 363 21.89 -32.16 6.66
C GLN A 363 23.35 -32.65 6.75
N SER A 364 24.09 -32.63 5.64
CA SER A 364 25.51 -33.01 5.62
C SER A 364 26.37 -32.11 6.51
N LEU A 365 26.10 -30.80 6.55
CA LEU A 365 26.79 -29.85 7.43
C LEU A 365 26.47 -30.12 8.93
N ILE A 366 25.22 -30.49 9.25
CA ILE A 366 24.83 -30.88 10.61
C ILE A 366 25.60 -32.14 11.06
N GLU A 367 25.64 -33.15 10.20
CA GLU A 367 26.37 -34.43 10.46
C GLU A 367 27.85 -34.15 10.68
N ASN A 368 28.44 -33.21 9.98
CA ASN A 368 29.82 -32.75 10.18
C ASN A 368 30.02 -31.85 11.39
N LYS A 369 28.99 -31.56 12.20
CA LYS A 369 29.01 -30.58 13.30
C LYS A 369 29.43 -29.19 12.87
N SER A 370 29.22 -28.81 11.59
CA SER A 370 29.59 -27.53 10.97
C SER A 370 28.50 -26.49 11.14
N MET A 371 27.92 -26.35 12.34
CA MET A 371 26.76 -25.49 12.63
C MET A 371 27.01 -24.01 12.33
N ALA A 372 28.25 -23.54 12.43
CA ALA A 372 28.60 -22.15 12.10
C ALA A 372 28.38 -21.83 10.63
N LEU A 373 28.54 -22.80 9.71
CA LEU A 373 28.32 -22.62 8.28
C LEU A 373 26.84 -22.58 7.87
N LEU A 374 25.96 -22.97 8.78
CA LEU A 374 24.52 -22.84 8.63
C LEU A 374 24.01 -21.43 9.00
N LYS A 375 24.90 -20.53 9.42
CA LYS A 375 24.58 -19.13 9.70
C LYS A 375 25.03 -18.26 8.51
N GLY A 376 24.40 -17.14 8.30
CA GLY A 376 24.73 -16.23 7.19
C GLY A 376 24.14 -16.66 5.83
N ASP A 377 24.93 -16.54 4.78
CA ASP A 377 24.50 -16.65 3.36
C ASP A 377 23.69 -17.93 3.05
N PHE A 378 24.06 -19.08 3.64
CA PHE A 378 23.34 -20.32 3.39
C PHE A 378 21.91 -20.30 3.95
N THR A 379 21.76 -19.82 5.20
CA THR A 379 20.44 -19.69 5.81
C THR A 379 19.61 -18.60 5.10
N GLU A 380 20.24 -17.51 4.69
CA GLU A 380 19.54 -16.46 3.92
C GLU A 380 18.99 -17.00 2.61
N LEU A 381 19.74 -17.82 1.88
CA LEU A 381 19.26 -18.47 0.65
C LEU A 381 18.08 -19.41 0.95
N LEU A 382 18.22 -20.28 1.96
CA LEU A 382 17.16 -21.24 2.29
C LEU A 382 15.87 -20.55 2.72
N GLU A 383 15.95 -19.52 3.56
CA GLU A 383 14.79 -18.73 3.99
C GLU A 383 14.16 -17.98 2.81
N ALA A 384 14.97 -17.46 1.88
CA ALA A 384 14.44 -16.81 0.67
C ALA A 384 13.69 -17.80 -0.23
N VAL A 385 14.21 -19.02 -0.40
CA VAL A 385 13.53 -20.09 -1.17
C VAL A 385 12.22 -20.50 -0.47
N GLU A 386 12.18 -20.54 0.86
CA GLU A 386 10.96 -20.83 1.63
C GLU A 386 9.92 -19.71 1.53
N ALA A 387 10.36 -18.45 1.55
CA ALA A 387 9.48 -17.29 1.49
C ALA A 387 8.87 -17.08 0.10
N PHE A 388 9.70 -17.18 -0.95
CA PHE A 388 9.35 -16.72 -2.30
C PHE A 388 9.16 -17.86 -3.32
N GLY A 389 9.83 -19.00 -3.16
CA GLY A 389 9.79 -20.00 -4.21
C GLY A 389 10.38 -19.51 -5.54
N PHE A 390 9.64 -19.65 -6.65
CA PHE A 390 10.07 -19.21 -7.98
C PHE A 390 9.43 -17.90 -8.47
N TYR A 391 8.74 -17.17 -7.61
CA TYR A 391 8.16 -15.83 -7.86
C TYR A 391 8.08 -15.03 -6.55
N LEU A 392 7.96 -13.72 -6.66
CA LEU A 392 8.06 -12.82 -5.50
C LEU A 392 6.74 -12.57 -4.80
N ALA A 393 5.65 -12.48 -5.57
CA ALA A 393 4.32 -12.15 -5.08
C ALA A 393 3.23 -12.85 -5.89
N SER A 394 2.11 -13.15 -5.24
CA SER A 394 0.87 -13.52 -5.93
C SER A 394 0.29 -12.30 -6.63
N ILE A 395 -0.10 -12.45 -7.90
CA ILE A 395 -0.74 -11.39 -8.67
C ILE A 395 -2.25 -11.54 -8.53
N ASP A 396 -2.94 -10.47 -8.12
CA ASP A 396 -4.39 -10.41 -8.13
C ASP A 396 -4.89 -9.91 -9.47
N MET A 397 -5.85 -10.61 -10.03
CA MET A 397 -6.65 -10.08 -11.14
C MET A 397 -7.80 -9.24 -10.57
N ARG A 398 -8.17 -8.17 -11.27
CA ARG A 398 -9.34 -7.36 -10.93
C ARG A 398 -10.02 -6.81 -12.18
N GLN A 399 -11.36 -6.76 -12.17
CA GLN A 399 -12.19 -6.15 -13.21
C GLN A 399 -13.52 -5.69 -12.63
N ASP A 400 -14.17 -4.76 -13.30
CA ASP A 400 -15.49 -4.23 -13.00
C ASP A 400 -16.60 -5.25 -13.34
N SER A 401 -17.63 -5.39 -12.47
CA SER A 401 -18.75 -6.32 -12.63
C SER A 401 -19.49 -6.11 -13.95
N SER A 402 -19.67 -4.87 -14.37
CA SER A 402 -20.37 -4.55 -15.64
C SER A 402 -19.67 -5.12 -16.88
N ILE A 403 -18.35 -5.28 -16.83
CA ILE A 403 -17.57 -5.91 -17.90
C ILE A 403 -17.79 -7.42 -17.93
N HIS A 404 -17.92 -8.04 -16.75
CA HIS A 404 -18.25 -9.46 -16.63
C HIS A 404 -19.67 -9.72 -17.13
N GLU A 405 -20.65 -8.92 -16.69
CA GLU A 405 -22.04 -9.01 -17.14
C GLU A 405 -22.14 -8.90 -18.67
N ALA A 406 -21.53 -7.87 -19.26
CA ALA A 406 -21.57 -7.67 -20.72
C ALA A 406 -20.94 -8.85 -21.48
N SER A 407 -19.81 -9.40 -20.96
CA SER A 407 -19.12 -10.53 -21.56
C SER A 407 -19.94 -11.82 -21.48
N VAL A 408 -20.62 -12.07 -20.36
CA VAL A 408 -21.51 -13.23 -20.16
C VAL A 408 -22.78 -13.09 -21.01
N ALA A 409 -23.37 -11.90 -21.08
CA ALA A 409 -24.51 -11.61 -21.92
C ALA A 409 -24.23 -11.97 -23.41
N GLU A 410 -23.06 -11.56 -23.91
CA GLU A 410 -22.60 -11.89 -25.26
C GLU A 410 -22.43 -13.41 -25.46
N LEU A 411 -21.82 -14.11 -24.48
CA LEU A 411 -21.66 -15.57 -24.54
C LEU A 411 -23.02 -16.30 -24.58
N LEU A 412 -23.95 -15.91 -23.71
CA LEU A 412 -25.26 -16.53 -23.61
C LEU A 412 -26.13 -16.27 -24.88
N ALA A 413 -26.06 -15.05 -25.42
CA ALA A 413 -26.73 -14.68 -26.67
C ALA A 413 -26.13 -15.46 -27.86
N SER A 414 -24.82 -15.54 -27.97
CA SER A 414 -24.10 -16.27 -29.00
C SER A 414 -24.42 -17.78 -28.99
N ALA A 415 -24.56 -18.35 -27.79
CA ALA A 415 -24.94 -19.73 -27.57
C ALA A 415 -26.46 -19.96 -27.70
N ARG A 416 -27.27 -18.92 -27.96
CA ARG A 416 -28.73 -18.93 -28.04
C ARG A 416 -29.42 -19.48 -26.78
N ILE A 417 -28.88 -19.18 -25.62
CA ILE A 417 -29.42 -19.58 -24.32
C ILE A 417 -30.38 -18.51 -23.82
N VAL A 418 -29.90 -17.22 -23.83
CA VAL A 418 -30.70 -16.04 -23.49
C VAL A 418 -30.30 -14.91 -24.45
N GLU A 419 -31.26 -14.24 -25.09
CA GLU A 419 -30.93 -13.14 -26.03
C GLU A 419 -30.70 -11.81 -25.34
N ASP A 420 -31.41 -11.54 -24.26
CA ASP A 420 -31.28 -10.31 -23.46
C ASP A 420 -31.08 -10.65 -21.97
N TYR A 421 -29.82 -10.97 -21.61
CA TYR A 421 -29.47 -11.36 -20.26
C TYR A 421 -29.53 -10.17 -19.29
N SER A 422 -29.09 -8.99 -19.69
CA SER A 422 -29.00 -7.81 -18.81
C SER A 422 -30.37 -7.29 -18.35
N SER A 423 -31.45 -7.60 -19.05
CA SER A 423 -32.83 -7.24 -18.65
C SER A 423 -33.47 -8.20 -17.64
N LEU A 424 -32.81 -9.32 -17.32
CA LEU A 424 -33.33 -10.30 -16.38
C LEU A 424 -33.30 -9.78 -14.94
N SER A 425 -34.26 -10.26 -14.11
CA SER A 425 -34.19 -10.08 -12.67
C SER A 425 -33.01 -10.86 -12.08
N GLU A 426 -32.50 -10.46 -10.92
CA GLU A 426 -31.38 -11.11 -10.22
C GLU A 426 -31.62 -12.62 -10.05
N GLU A 427 -32.82 -13.02 -9.61
CA GLU A 427 -33.18 -14.42 -9.46
C GLU A 427 -33.09 -15.19 -10.78
N ALA A 428 -33.54 -14.56 -11.88
CA ALA A 428 -33.49 -15.18 -13.21
C ALA A 428 -32.05 -15.26 -13.73
N LYS A 429 -31.20 -14.23 -13.50
CA LYS A 429 -29.78 -14.27 -13.80
C LYS A 429 -29.11 -15.43 -13.07
N CYS A 430 -29.27 -15.51 -11.76
CA CYS A 430 -28.70 -16.59 -10.93
C CYS A 430 -29.14 -17.97 -11.42
N HIS A 431 -30.42 -18.16 -11.75
CA HIS A 431 -30.92 -19.43 -12.27
C HIS A 431 -30.23 -19.85 -13.60
N VAL A 432 -30.10 -18.92 -14.55
CA VAL A 432 -29.39 -19.18 -15.81
C VAL A 432 -27.92 -19.51 -15.58
N LEU A 433 -27.22 -18.75 -14.75
CA LEU A 433 -25.81 -18.94 -14.48
C LEU A 433 -25.53 -20.27 -13.76
N LEU A 434 -26.31 -20.62 -12.74
CA LEU A 434 -26.18 -21.90 -12.02
C LEU A 434 -26.42 -23.08 -12.98
N LYS A 435 -27.38 -22.97 -13.89
CA LYS A 435 -27.60 -24.03 -14.90
C LYS A 435 -26.34 -24.20 -15.78
N GLN A 436 -25.69 -23.11 -16.19
CA GLN A 436 -24.45 -23.18 -16.96
C GLN A 436 -23.29 -23.77 -16.18
N LEU A 437 -23.20 -23.47 -14.89
CA LEU A 437 -22.09 -23.92 -14.03
C LEU A 437 -22.25 -25.35 -13.55
N GLU A 438 -23.48 -25.79 -13.22
CA GLU A 438 -23.70 -27.09 -12.57
C GLU A 438 -24.09 -28.19 -13.56
N THR A 439 -24.85 -27.87 -14.59
CA THR A 439 -25.46 -28.91 -15.45
C THR A 439 -24.96 -28.93 -16.88
N ASP A 440 -24.39 -27.83 -17.38
CA ASP A 440 -23.85 -27.77 -18.73
C ASP A 440 -22.32 -27.84 -18.74
N PRO A 441 -21.67 -28.94 -19.10
CA PRO A 441 -20.21 -29.06 -19.10
C PRO A 441 -19.55 -28.36 -20.29
N ARG A 442 -20.33 -27.86 -21.25
CA ARG A 442 -19.78 -27.25 -22.47
C ARG A 442 -19.23 -25.86 -22.21
N ILE A 443 -18.17 -25.49 -22.95
CA ILE A 443 -17.72 -24.12 -23.10
C ILE A 443 -18.60 -23.43 -24.16
N LEU A 444 -18.95 -22.18 -23.91
CA LEU A 444 -19.84 -21.40 -24.79
C LEU A 444 -19.05 -20.67 -25.90
N SER A 445 -17.78 -20.38 -25.63
CA SER A 445 -16.88 -19.61 -26.51
C SER A 445 -16.26 -20.46 -27.62
N ALA A 446 -17.08 -20.98 -28.55
CA ALA A 446 -16.56 -21.75 -29.67
C ALA A 446 -15.61 -20.92 -30.56
N THR A 447 -14.53 -21.55 -31.08
CA THR A 447 -13.46 -20.87 -31.80
C THR A 447 -13.94 -20.12 -33.05
N HIS A 448 -14.97 -20.63 -33.70
CA HIS A 448 -15.53 -20.07 -34.95
C HIS A 448 -16.60 -19.00 -34.73
N MET A 449 -17.04 -18.78 -33.48
CA MET A 449 -18.06 -17.76 -33.19
C MET A 449 -17.38 -16.37 -33.16
N PRO A 450 -17.98 -15.37 -33.82
CA PRO A 450 -17.50 -14.00 -33.69
C PRO A 450 -17.64 -13.54 -32.23
N LYS A 451 -16.63 -12.86 -31.74
CA LYS A 451 -16.57 -12.26 -30.38
C LYS A 451 -16.26 -10.78 -30.51
N SER A 452 -16.81 -9.99 -29.60
CA SER A 452 -16.39 -8.60 -29.46
C SER A 452 -14.92 -8.53 -29.00
N GLU A 453 -14.25 -7.43 -29.29
CA GLU A 453 -12.88 -7.17 -28.82
C GLU A 453 -12.80 -7.25 -27.29
N GLN A 454 -13.84 -6.83 -26.57
CA GLN A 454 -13.92 -6.92 -25.11
C GLN A 454 -13.94 -8.36 -24.64
N LEU A 455 -14.80 -9.19 -25.14
CA LEU A 455 -14.89 -10.62 -24.79
C LEU A 455 -13.60 -11.36 -25.12
N GLU A 456 -12.98 -11.07 -26.27
CA GLU A 456 -11.68 -11.65 -26.63
C GLU A 456 -10.59 -11.30 -25.62
N LYS A 457 -10.52 -10.04 -25.18
CA LYS A 457 -9.56 -9.59 -24.15
C LYS A 457 -9.80 -10.26 -22.81
N GLU A 458 -11.06 -10.37 -22.37
CA GLU A 458 -11.38 -11.02 -21.09
C GLU A 458 -10.99 -12.52 -21.12
N LEU A 459 -11.36 -13.26 -22.15
CA LEU A 459 -10.99 -14.67 -22.27
C LEU A 459 -9.47 -14.86 -22.41
N ALA A 460 -8.77 -13.97 -23.12
CA ALA A 460 -7.32 -14.06 -23.30
C ALA A 460 -6.55 -13.91 -21.98
N ILE A 461 -6.99 -13.03 -21.08
CA ILE A 461 -6.29 -12.84 -19.80
C ILE A 461 -6.54 -14.02 -18.86
N PHE A 462 -7.74 -14.62 -18.86
CA PHE A 462 -8.01 -15.84 -18.09
C PHE A 462 -7.23 -17.04 -18.64
N ALA A 463 -7.09 -17.15 -19.97
CA ALA A 463 -6.24 -18.17 -20.59
C ALA A 463 -4.76 -18.00 -20.21
N ALA A 464 -4.26 -16.74 -20.17
CA ALA A 464 -2.91 -16.43 -19.70
C ALA A 464 -2.74 -16.77 -18.22
N ALA A 465 -3.73 -16.50 -17.38
CA ALA A 465 -3.72 -16.88 -15.98
C ALA A 465 -3.62 -18.39 -15.79
N ARG A 466 -4.37 -19.18 -16.55
CA ARG A 466 -4.27 -20.64 -16.56
C ARG A 466 -2.86 -21.10 -16.95
N GLU A 467 -2.31 -20.58 -18.05
CA GLU A 467 -0.95 -20.91 -18.52
C GLU A 467 0.09 -20.63 -17.44
N LEU A 468 0.00 -19.48 -16.76
CA LEU A 468 0.94 -19.11 -15.70
C LEU A 468 0.82 -20.03 -14.48
N LYS A 469 -0.40 -20.41 -14.08
CA LYS A 469 -0.63 -21.35 -12.98
C LYS A 469 -0.07 -22.74 -13.31
N ASP A 470 -0.27 -23.22 -14.52
CA ASP A 470 0.26 -24.51 -14.98
C ASP A 470 1.80 -24.50 -15.05
N LYS A 471 2.42 -23.34 -15.28
CA LYS A 471 3.86 -23.18 -15.45
C LYS A 471 4.61 -22.85 -14.15
N LEU A 472 4.08 -21.91 -13.34
CA LEU A 472 4.74 -21.38 -12.14
C LEU A 472 4.13 -21.92 -10.84
N GLY A 473 2.96 -22.55 -10.89
CA GLY A 473 2.25 -23.11 -9.74
C GLY A 473 0.98 -22.33 -9.36
N GLU A 474 0.14 -22.96 -8.55
CA GLU A 474 -1.20 -22.45 -8.20
C GLU A 474 -1.20 -21.10 -7.49
N GLU A 475 -0.15 -20.79 -6.75
CA GLU A 475 -0.05 -19.62 -5.90
C GLU A 475 0.26 -18.32 -6.65
N ILE A 476 0.70 -18.37 -7.93
CA ILE A 476 1.05 -17.15 -8.71
C ILE A 476 -0.14 -16.24 -8.95
N ILE A 477 -1.34 -16.83 -9.15
CA ILE A 477 -2.61 -16.11 -9.30
C ILE A 477 -3.63 -16.85 -8.44
N LYS A 478 -3.94 -16.30 -7.26
CA LYS A 478 -4.88 -16.92 -6.32
C LYS A 478 -6.31 -16.43 -6.49
N GLN A 479 -6.46 -15.17 -6.84
CA GLN A 479 -7.71 -14.44 -6.69
C GLN A 479 -8.04 -13.60 -7.91
N HIS A 480 -9.36 -13.45 -8.12
CA HIS A 480 -9.92 -12.43 -8.99
C HIS A 480 -10.91 -11.59 -8.19
N ILE A 481 -10.67 -10.29 -8.13
CA ILE A 481 -11.47 -9.31 -7.41
C ILE A 481 -12.48 -8.71 -8.39
N ILE A 482 -13.73 -8.63 -7.97
CA ILE A 482 -14.82 -8.02 -8.75
C ILE A 482 -15.08 -6.64 -8.13
N SER A 483 -14.75 -5.56 -8.87
CA SER A 483 -15.10 -4.19 -8.46
C SER A 483 -16.61 -3.96 -8.66
N HIS A 484 -17.22 -3.13 -7.82
CA HIS A 484 -18.66 -2.86 -7.83
C HIS A 484 -19.49 -4.16 -7.76
N SER A 485 -19.20 -5.01 -6.78
CA SER A 485 -20.03 -6.19 -6.52
C SER A 485 -21.27 -5.78 -5.75
N GLU A 486 -22.44 -5.97 -6.35
CA GLU A 486 -23.73 -5.61 -5.76
C GLU A 486 -24.58 -6.85 -5.45
N SER A 487 -24.37 -7.93 -6.19
CA SER A 487 -25.27 -9.10 -6.20
C SER A 487 -24.55 -10.44 -6.35
N VAL A 488 -25.28 -11.53 -6.17
CA VAL A 488 -24.76 -12.89 -6.33
C VAL A 488 -24.44 -13.21 -7.79
N SER A 489 -25.20 -12.64 -8.74
CA SER A 489 -24.97 -12.84 -10.18
C SER A 489 -23.57 -12.37 -10.59
N ASP A 490 -23.02 -11.29 -9.99
CA ASP A 490 -21.65 -10.80 -10.28
C ASP A 490 -20.59 -11.88 -10.02
N LEU A 491 -20.74 -12.63 -8.92
CA LEU A 491 -19.82 -13.71 -8.58
C LEU A 491 -19.97 -14.91 -9.55
N LEU A 492 -21.21 -15.23 -9.92
CA LEU A 492 -21.49 -16.34 -10.84
C LEU A 492 -21.11 -16.01 -12.29
N GLU A 493 -21.22 -14.77 -12.73
CA GLU A 493 -20.77 -14.29 -14.04
C GLU A 493 -19.27 -14.49 -14.21
N LEU A 494 -18.47 -14.07 -13.22
CA LEU A 494 -17.03 -14.34 -13.23
C LEU A 494 -16.77 -15.86 -13.27
N ALA A 495 -17.51 -16.65 -12.52
CA ALA A 495 -17.34 -18.11 -12.54
C ALA A 495 -17.60 -18.71 -13.94
N VAL A 496 -18.59 -18.22 -14.68
CA VAL A 496 -18.86 -18.64 -16.07
C VAL A 496 -17.66 -18.30 -16.95
N LEU A 497 -17.11 -17.08 -16.86
CA LEU A 497 -15.93 -16.69 -17.65
C LEU A 497 -14.68 -17.53 -17.31
N LEU A 498 -14.45 -17.85 -16.05
CA LEU A 498 -13.35 -18.72 -15.61
C LEU A 498 -13.55 -20.17 -16.07
N LYS A 499 -14.80 -20.65 -16.15
CA LYS A 499 -15.13 -21.96 -16.69
C LYS A 499 -14.71 -22.07 -18.16
N GLU A 500 -14.94 -21.01 -18.98
CA GLU A 500 -14.59 -20.99 -20.39
C GLU A 500 -13.12 -21.36 -20.68
N VAL A 501 -12.23 -21.10 -19.73
CA VAL A 501 -10.80 -21.41 -19.84
C VAL A 501 -10.36 -22.57 -18.92
N GLY A 502 -11.28 -23.22 -18.19
CA GLY A 502 -10.99 -24.34 -17.31
C GLY A 502 -10.27 -23.95 -16.01
N LEU A 503 -10.49 -22.75 -15.51
CA LEU A 503 -10.06 -22.31 -14.16
C LEU A 503 -11.11 -22.60 -13.09
N VAL A 504 -12.36 -22.83 -13.49
CA VAL A 504 -13.47 -23.22 -12.62
C VAL A 504 -14.19 -24.41 -13.23
N ASP A 505 -14.58 -25.36 -12.41
CA ASP A 505 -15.53 -26.44 -12.72
C ASP A 505 -16.51 -26.63 -11.55
N VAL A 506 -17.37 -27.66 -11.63
CA VAL A 506 -18.39 -27.93 -10.60
C VAL A 506 -17.80 -28.18 -9.22
N ASP A 507 -16.61 -28.78 -9.14
CA ASP A 507 -16.02 -29.23 -7.90
C ASP A 507 -14.91 -28.32 -7.40
N LYS A 508 -14.28 -27.54 -8.30
CA LYS A 508 -13.08 -26.76 -7.98
C LYS A 508 -13.04 -25.40 -8.67
N ALA A 509 -12.67 -24.40 -7.89
CA ALA A 509 -12.22 -23.10 -8.39
C ALA A 509 -10.71 -22.95 -8.16
N ARG A 510 -9.91 -22.88 -9.24
CA ARG A 510 -8.45 -22.66 -9.16
C ARG A 510 -8.12 -21.20 -8.89
N VAL A 511 -9.07 -20.30 -9.08
CA VAL A 511 -8.99 -18.87 -8.77
C VAL A 511 -10.14 -18.54 -7.84
N GLN A 512 -9.87 -17.99 -6.68
CA GLN A 512 -10.90 -17.56 -5.75
C GLN A 512 -11.62 -16.32 -6.29
N ILE A 513 -12.94 -16.35 -6.25
CA ILE A 513 -13.80 -15.23 -6.60
C ILE A 513 -13.96 -14.36 -5.37
N VAL A 514 -13.54 -13.09 -5.48
CA VAL A 514 -13.51 -12.14 -4.35
C VAL A 514 -14.38 -10.93 -4.67
N PRO A 515 -15.55 -10.79 -4.04
CA PRO A 515 -16.35 -9.57 -4.18
C PRO A 515 -15.67 -8.39 -3.50
N LEU A 516 -15.73 -7.21 -4.11
CA LEU A 516 -15.33 -5.93 -3.53
C LEU A 516 -16.57 -5.05 -3.39
N PHE A 517 -16.91 -4.73 -2.15
CA PHE A 517 -18.00 -3.82 -1.79
C PHE A 517 -17.42 -2.41 -1.58
N GLU A 518 -17.85 -1.44 -2.39
CA GLU A 518 -17.18 -0.14 -2.53
C GLU A 518 -17.98 1.03 -1.98
N THR A 519 -19.29 1.11 -2.22
CA THR A 519 -20.15 2.19 -1.75
C THR A 519 -20.70 1.92 -0.34
N ILE A 520 -21.32 2.93 0.28
CA ILE A 520 -22.03 2.73 1.56
C ILE A 520 -23.15 1.71 1.39
N GLU A 521 -23.90 1.79 0.28
CA GLU A 521 -24.99 0.88 -0.02
C GLU A 521 -24.49 -0.56 -0.25
N ASP A 522 -23.39 -0.76 -1.00
CA ASP A 522 -22.80 -2.08 -1.21
C ASP A 522 -22.37 -2.71 0.13
N LEU A 523 -21.75 -1.92 1.02
CA LEU A 523 -21.31 -2.38 2.34
C LEU A 523 -22.48 -2.77 3.25
N ASP A 524 -23.58 -2.02 3.21
CA ASP A 524 -24.78 -2.34 3.97
C ASP A 524 -25.48 -3.60 3.42
N ASN A 525 -25.42 -3.85 2.09
CA ASN A 525 -26.00 -5.02 1.43
C ASN A 525 -25.05 -6.26 1.43
N ALA A 526 -23.75 -6.08 1.68
CA ALA A 526 -22.76 -7.16 1.64
C ALA A 526 -23.12 -8.40 2.48
N PRO A 527 -23.66 -8.26 3.71
CA PRO A 527 -24.10 -9.39 4.52
C PRO A 527 -25.14 -10.26 3.82
N ASP A 528 -26.13 -9.65 3.19
CA ASP A 528 -27.22 -10.37 2.50
C ASP A 528 -26.73 -11.06 1.21
N THR A 529 -25.91 -10.38 0.42
CA THR A 529 -25.28 -10.95 -0.77
C THR A 529 -24.43 -12.17 -0.40
N MET A 530 -23.59 -12.04 0.63
CA MET A 530 -22.74 -13.16 1.06
C MET A 530 -23.54 -14.31 1.67
N ARG A 531 -24.61 -14.04 2.41
CA ARG A 531 -25.50 -15.09 2.95
C ARG A 531 -26.13 -15.91 1.82
N GLN A 532 -26.61 -15.24 0.77
CA GLN A 532 -27.17 -15.92 -0.41
C GLN A 532 -26.10 -16.74 -1.14
N TYR A 533 -24.91 -16.18 -1.37
CA TYR A 533 -23.80 -16.88 -2.03
C TYR A 533 -23.35 -18.12 -1.25
N LEU A 534 -23.20 -18.03 0.07
CA LEU A 534 -22.77 -19.16 0.92
C LEU A 534 -23.82 -20.26 1.05
N GLN A 535 -25.08 -20.01 0.68
CA GLN A 535 -26.13 -21.04 0.61
C GLN A 535 -26.01 -21.91 -0.63
N LEU A 536 -25.40 -21.44 -1.72
CA LEU A 536 -25.25 -22.17 -2.96
C LEU A 536 -24.37 -23.40 -2.77
N ASP A 537 -24.83 -24.56 -3.22
CA ASP A 537 -24.07 -25.81 -3.10
C ASP A 537 -22.77 -25.76 -3.93
N LEU A 538 -22.76 -25.02 -5.02
CA LEU A 538 -21.61 -24.77 -5.85
C LEU A 538 -20.51 -23.98 -5.07
N ALA A 539 -20.91 -22.89 -4.44
CA ALA A 539 -20.02 -22.08 -3.61
C ALA A 539 -19.43 -22.87 -2.44
N LYS A 540 -20.25 -23.71 -1.77
CA LYS A 540 -19.77 -24.60 -0.69
C LYS A 540 -18.66 -25.53 -1.14
N ARG A 541 -18.78 -26.13 -2.34
CA ARG A 541 -17.73 -27.01 -2.91
C ARG A 541 -16.44 -26.24 -3.18
N TRP A 542 -16.53 -25.07 -3.80
CA TRP A 542 -15.37 -24.24 -4.09
C TRP A 542 -14.66 -23.78 -2.81
N ILE A 543 -15.43 -23.35 -1.81
CA ILE A 543 -14.90 -22.89 -0.53
C ILE A 543 -14.26 -24.05 0.25
N ALA A 544 -14.85 -25.25 0.23
CA ALA A 544 -14.25 -26.44 0.80
C ALA A 544 -12.90 -26.79 0.13
N GLY A 545 -12.81 -26.66 -1.21
CA GLY A 545 -11.58 -26.80 -1.97
C GLY A 545 -10.50 -25.76 -1.59
N ASN A 546 -10.92 -24.60 -1.11
CA ASN A 546 -10.05 -23.56 -0.56
C ASN A 546 -9.89 -23.61 0.98
N LYS A 547 -9.96 -24.79 1.57
CA LYS A 547 -9.78 -25.03 3.02
C LYS A 547 -10.75 -24.22 3.90
N TYR A 548 -11.96 -23.98 3.43
CA TYR A 548 -13.02 -23.19 4.08
C TYR A 548 -12.67 -21.72 4.29
N TYR A 549 -11.83 -21.11 3.42
CA TYR A 549 -11.59 -19.68 3.39
C TYR A 549 -12.33 -19.01 2.24
N GLN A 550 -13.02 -17.92 2.55
CA GLN A 550 -13.58 -16.99 1.59
C GLN A 550 -13.05 -15.58 1.87
N GLU A 551 -12.46 -14.95 0.86
CA GLU A 551 -12.00 -13.57 0.95
C GLU A 551 -13.08 -12.61 0.45
N ILE A 552 -13.20 -11.48 1.13
CA ILE A 552 -14.08 -10.36 0.78
C ILE A 552 -13.23 -9.09 0.84
N MET A 553 -13.25 -8.31 -0.23
CA MET A 553 -12.55 -7.03 -0.24
C MET A 553 -13.49 -5.91 0.17
N LEU A 554 -12.96 -4.98 0.98
CA LEU A 554 -13.68 -3.83 1.50
C LEU A 554 -13.08 -2.54 0.91
N GLY A 555 -13.93 -1.71 0.30
CA GLY A 555 -13.55 -0.46 -0.34
C GLY A 555 -13.58 0.72 0.63
N TYR A 556 -12.42 1.30 0.89
CA TYR A 556 -12.27 2.45 1.80
C TYR A 556 -12.38 3.80 1.09
N SER A 557 -11.73 3.92 -0.06
CA SER A 557 -11.63 5.20 -0.77
C SER A 557 -12.94 5.61 -1.42
N ASP A 558 -13.66 4.64 -1.99
CA ASP A 558 -14.90 4.89 -2.71
C ASP A 558 -16.05 5.09 -1.72
N SER A 559 -16.14 4.31 -0.62
CA SER A 559 -17.09 4.55 0.46
C SER A 559 -16.87 5.89 1.17
N ASN A 560 -15.59 6.31 1.35
CA ASN A 560 -15.29 7.63 1.91
C ASN A 560 -15.74 8.76 0.96
N LYS A 561 -15.52 8.63 -0.33
CA LYS A 561 -16.01 9.59 -1.32
C LYS A 561 -17.54 9.64 -1.33
N ASP A 562 -18.22 8.50 -1.19
CA ASP A 562 -19.68 8.39 -1.22
C ASP A 562 -20.37 8.97 0.03
N GLY A 563 -19.87 8.66 1.22
CA GLY A 563 -20.52 8.99 2.50
C GLY A 563 -19.74 9.86 3.48
N GLY A 564 -18.48 10.23 3.17
CA GLY A 564 -17.57 10.89 4.10
C GLY A 564 -16.87 9.92 5.05
N TYR A 565 -15.84 10.41 5.75
CA TYR A 565 -14.93 9.59 6.55
C TYR A 565 -15.61 8.83 7.69
N LEU A 566 -16.47 9.53 8.46
CA LEU A 566 -17.15 8.94 9.62
C LEU A 566 -18.11 7.83 9.21
N SER A 567 -18.90 8.07 8.15
CA SER A 567 -19.85 7.08 7.63
C SER A 567 -19.14 5.87 7.04
N SER A 568 -18.12 6.09 6.23
CA SER A 568 -17.32 5.01 5.67
C SER A 568 -16.68 4.15 6.76
N GLY A 569 -16.01 4.77 7.76
CA GLY A 569 -15.37 4.06 8.85
C GLY A 569 -16.34 3.19 9.65
N TRP A 570 -17.51 3.72 9.94
CA TRP A 570 -18.53 3.01 10.72
C TRP A 570 -19.20 1.88 9.91
N THR A 571 -19.59 2.14 8.67
CA THR A 571 -20.21 1.10 7.82
C THR A 571 -19.24 -0.05 7.56
N LEU A 572 -17.96 0.22 7.33
CA LEU A 572 -16.92 -0.80 7.23
C LEU A 572 -16.79 -1.63 8.52
N TYR A 573 -16.87 -1.00 9.70
CA TYR A 573 -16.81 -1.71 10.98
C TYR A 573 -18.04 -2.62 11.18
N LYS A 574 -19.24 -2.15 10.86
CA LYS A 574 -20.48 -2.95 10.91
C LYS A 574 -20.42 -4.13 9.97
N ALA A 575 -20.12 -3.88 8.69
CA ALA A 575 -20.04 -4.92 7.67
C ALA A 575 -19.07 -6.04 8.06
N GLN A 576 -17.90 -5.70 8.62
CA GLN A 576 -16.94 -6.70 9.10
C GLN A 576 -17.52 -7.54 10.25
N ASN A 577 -18.23 -6.94 11.21
CA ASN A 577 -18.85 -7.68 12.29
C ASN A 577 -19.90 -8.68 11.78
N GLU A 578 -20.79 -8.22 10.91
CA GLU A 578 -21.88 -9.03 10.39
C GLU A 578 -21.37 -10.15 9.48
N LEU A 579 -20.44 -9.84 8.59
CA LEU A 579 -19.80 -10.83 7.72
C LEU A 579 -19.00 -11.88 8.52
N THR A 580 -18.35 -11.46 9.61
CA THR A 580 -17.65 -12.39 10.51
C THR A 580 -18.63 -13.36 11.15
N GLN A 581 -19.80 -12.87 11.60
CA GLN A 581 -20.84 -13.70 12.17
C GLN A 581 -21.42 -14.68 11.14
N ILE A 582 -21.72 -14.20 9.93
CA ILE A 582 -22.17 -15.04 8.82
C ILE A 582 -21.16 -16.16 8.52
N GLY A 583 -19.85 -15.82 8.49
CA GLY A 583 -18.81 -16.83 8.33
C GLY A 583 -18.85 -17.91 9.41
N GLN A 584 -19.09 -17.54 10.67
CA GLN A 584 -19.24 -18.51 11.76
C GLN A 584 -20.49 -19.38 11.57
N ASP A 585 -21.62 -18.78 11.21
CA ASP A 585 -22.90 -19.48 11.01
C ASP A 585 -22.82 -20.54 9.91
N TYR A 586 -22.03 -20.28 8.85
CA TYR A 586 -21.84 -21.21 7.73
C TYR A 586 -20.56 -22.06 7.83
N GLY A 587 -19.77 -21.93 8.88
CA GLY A 587 -18.51 -22.68 9.07
C GLY A 587 -17.41 -22.29 8.08
N VAL A 588 -17.44 -21.03 7.60
CA VAL A 588 -16.49 -20.46 6.65
C VAL A 588 -15.61 -19.42 7.34
N ASN A 589 -14.31 -19.48 7.10
CA ASN A 589 -13.37 -18.47 7.55
C ASN A 589 -13.39 -17.29 6.58
N ILE A 590 -14.16 -16.24 6.91
CA ILE A 590 -14.10 -14.99 6.17
C ILE A 590 -12.77 -14.31 6.44
N THR A 591 -12.08 -13.93 5.38
CA THR A 591 -10.85 -13.14 5.41
C THR A 591 -11.11 -11.81 4.76
N PHE A 592 -10.80 -10.71 5.43
CA PHE A 592 -10.98 -9.39 4.85
C PHE A 592 -9.71 -8.94 4.12
N PHE A 593 -9.92 -8.47 2.89
CA PHE A 593 -8.93 -7.73 2.15
C PHE A 593 -9.24 -6.23 2.27
N HIS A 594 -8.46 -5.53 3.06
CA HIS A 594 -8.66 -4.12 3.31
C HIS A 594 -8.08 -3.29 2.17
N GLY A 595 -8.96 -2.70 1.34
CA GLY A 595 -8.61 -1.72 0.33
C GLY A 595 -8.20 -0.37 0.92
N ARG A 596 -7.47 -0.43 2.03
CA ARG A 596 -7.08 0.72 2.82
C ARG A 596 -6.25 1.70 2.01
N GLY A 597 -6.60 2.99 2.03
CA GLY A 597 -5.80 4.04 1.45
C GLY A 597 -4.46 4.21 2.18
N GLY A 598 -3.41 4.64 1.47
CA GLY A 598 -2.10 4.95 2.07
C GLY A 598 -2.09 6.22 2.90
N THR A 599 -3.12 7.04 2.78
CA THR A 599 -3.22 8.38 3.37
C THR A 599 -4.38 8.45 4.36
N VAL A 600 -4.29 9.40 5.30
CA VAL A 600 -5.31 9.59 6.32
C VAL A 600 -6.66 9.95 5.70
N GLY A 601 -6.68 10.86 4.71
CA GLY A 601 -7.91 11.25 3.98
C GLY A 601 -8.57 10.13 3.18
N ARG A 602 -7.92 8.96 3.07
CA ARG A 602 -8.41 7.73 2.45
C ARG A 602 -8.56 6.58 3.45
N GLY A 603 -8.63 6.88 4.74
CA GLY A 603 -8.67 5.88 5.80
C GLY A 603 -7.30 5.29 6.20
N GLY A 604 -6.19 5.91 5.76
CA GLY A 604 -4.83 5.54 6.15
C GLY A 604 -4.42 6.25 7.42
N GLY A 605 -4.09 5.52 8.46
CA GLY A 605 -3.48 5.97 9.72
C GLY A 605 -2.31 5.07 10.07
N PRO A 606 -1.74 5.15 11.28
CA PRO A 606 -0.74 4.21 11.75
C PRO A 606 -1.20 2.77 11.57
N SER A 607 -0.38 1.93 10.96
CA SER A 607 -0.80 0.58 10.57
C SER A 607 -1.14 -0.28 11.79
N TYR A 608 -0.41 -0.11 12.89
CA TYR A 608 -0.66 -0.84 14.13
C TYR A 608 -2.06 -0.53 14.70
N ASP A 609 -2.37 0.74 14.90
CA ASP A 609 -3.65 1.18 15.48
C ASP A 609 -4.83 0.78 14.59
N ALA A 610 -4.66 0.90 13.28
CA ALA A 610 -5.69 0.51 12.33
C ALA A 610 -5.98 -1.00 12.31
N ILE A 611 -5.00 -1.86 12.57
CA ILE A 611 -5.18 -3.30 12.65
C ILE A 611 -5.78 -3.68 14.01
N THR A 612 -5.27 -3.11 15.10
CA THR A 612 -5.73 -3.43 16.45
C THR A 612 -7.12 -2.85 16.76
N SER A 613 -7.56 -1.83 16.03
CA SER A 613 -8.91 -1.25 16.12
C SER A 613 -9.99 -1.99 15.33
N GLN A 614 -9.63 -3.03 14.53
CA GLN A 614 -10.62 -3.82 13.79
C GLN A 614 -11.59 -4.57 14.74
N PRO A 615 -12.79 -4.95 14.28
CA PRO A 615 -13.74 -5.70 15.08
C PRO A 615 -13.13 -6.98 15.65
N PHE A 616 -13.57 -7.35 16.86
CA PHE A 616 -13.12 -8.59 17.47
C PHE A 616 -13.55 -9.81 16.64
N GLY A 617 -12.61 -10.73 16.42
CA GLY A 617 -12.85 -11.94 15.63
C GLY A 617 -12.84 -11.75 14.10
N SER A 618 -12.73 -10.51 13.61
CA SER A 618 -12.60 -10.25 12.16
C SER A 618 -11.24 -10.70 11.60
N ILE A 619 -10.21 -10.72 12.44
CA ILE A 619 -8.89 -11.24 12.09
C ILE A 619 -8.70 -12.54 12.87
N LYS A 620 -8.66 -13.68 12.17
CA LYS A 620 -8.45 -15.02 12.75
C LYS A 620 -7.00 -15.48 12.64
N ASP A 621 -6.48 -15.56 11.44
CA ASP A 621 -5.12 -16.01 11.12
C ASP A 621 -4.55 -15.33 9.87
N ARG A 622 -5.36 -14.59 9.15
CA ARG A 622 -4.98 -13.90 7.92
C ARG A 622 -5.40 -12.44 7.95
N LEU A 623 -4.50 -11.60 7.48
CA LEU A 623 -4.77 -10.19 7.18
C LEU A 623 -4.26 -9.88 5.78
N ARG A 624 -5.10 -9.26 4.97
CA ARG A 624 -4.72 -8.80 3.65
C ARG A 624 -5.02 -7.31 3.53
N LEU A 625 -4.06 -6.53 3.04
CA LEU A 625 -4.22 -5.09 2.91
C LEU A 625 -3.48 -4.56 1.69
N THR A 626 -4.02 -3.52 1.07
CA THR A 626 -3.29 -2.80 0.03
C THR A 626 -2.21 -1.92 0.66
N GLU A 627 -1.00 -1.99 0.11
CA GLU A 627 0.01 -0.95 0.27
C GLU A 627 -0.02 -0.07 -0.97
N GLN A 628 -0.53 1.13 -0.78
CA GLN A 628 -0.70 2.09 -1.86
C GLN A 628 0.65 2.61 -2.34
N GLY A 629 0.77 2.79 -3.66
CA GLY A 629 2.02 3.18 -4.29
C GLY A 629 2.66 4.45 -3.70
N GLU A 630 1.86 5.40 -3.21
CA GLU A 630 2.36 6.64 -2.59
C GLU A 630 3.13 6.44 -1.28
N VAL A 631 2.92 5.34 -0.58
CA VAL A 631 3.62 5.05 0.69
C VAL A 631 4.73 4.01 0.54
N ILE A 632 4.82 3.30 -0.59
CA ILE A 632 5.81 2.23 -0.79
C ILE A 632 7.23 2.77 -0.65
N GLY A 633 7.52 3.94 -1.25
CA GLY A 633 8.84 4.56 -1.14
C GLY A 633 9.27 4.85 0.29
N ASN A 634 8.37 5.39 1.09
CA ASN A 634 8.65 5.76 2.50
C ASN A 634 8.73 4.52 3.40
N LYS A 635 7.78 3.57 3.25
CA LYS A 635 7.74 2.38 4.11
C LYS A 635 8.77 1.32 3.74
N TYR A 636 9.10 1.19 2.45
CA TYR A 636 9.84 0.04 1.92
C TYR A 636 11.03 0.44 1.04
N GLY A 637 11.39 1.72 0.99
CA GLY A 637 12.48 2.23 0.17
C GLY A 637 13.88 1.73 0.55
N ASN A 638 14.06 1.28 1.80
CA ASN A 638 15.29 0.65 2.29
C ASN A 638 14.96 -0.59 3.14
N LYS A 639 15.95 -1.47 3.33
CA LYS A 639 15.78 -2.76 4.01
C LYS A 639 15.36 -2.66 5.47
N ASP A 640 15.81 -1.62 6.18
CA ASP A 640 15.55 -1.47 7.62
C ASP A 640 14.12 -0.92 7.85
N ALA A 641 13.71 0.07 7.07
CA ALA A 641 12.33 0.55 7.07
C ALA A 641 11.34 -0.54 6.61
N ALA A 642 11.71 -1.32 5.59
CA ALA A 642 10.90 -2.44 5.14
C ALA A 642 10.73 -3.49 6.24
N TYR A 643 11.80 -3.88 6.92
CA TYR A 643 11.74 -4.81 8.04
C TYR A 643 10.79 -4.31 9.13
N TYR A 644 10.97 -3.06 9.57
CA TYR A 644 10.15 -2.45 10.62
C TYR A 644 8.65 -2.42 10.26
N ASN A 645 8.31 -1.95 9.05
CA ASN A 645 6.92 -1.88 8.65
C ASN A 645 6.27 -3.27 8.51
N LEU A 646 7.01 -4.28 8.01
CA LEU A 646 6.54 -5.65 7.95
C LEU A 646 6.41 -6.28 9.34
N GLU A 647 7.37 -6.04 10.24
CA GLU A 647 7.31 -6.48 11.64
C GLU A 647 6.08 -5.90 12.34
N MET A 648 5.80 -4.61 12.12
CA MET A 648 4.65 -3.90 12.66
C MET A 648 3.32 -4.54 12.21
N LEU A 649 3.20 -4.91 10.92
CA LEU A 649 2.02 -5.59 10.40
C LEU A 649 1.81 -6.96 11.06
N VAL A 650 2.88 -7.74 11.18
CA VAL A 650 2.83 -9.07 11.80
C VAL A 650 2.47 -8.97 13.28
N SER A 651 3.12 -8.07 14.00
CA SER A 651 2.90 -7.87 15.44
C SER A 651 1.49 -7.37 15.75
N ALA A 652 1.00 -6.37 14.99
CA ALA A 652 -0.36 -5.88 15.16
C ALA A 652 -1.42 -6.96 14.88
N THR A 653 -1.18 -7.80 13.87
CA THR A 653 -2.07 -8.91 13.53
C THR A 653 -2.09 -9.96 14.65
N LEU A 654 -0.93 -10.37 15.16
CA LEU A 654 -0.83 -11.29 16.29
C LEU A 654 -1.47 -10.72 17.56
N ASP A 655 -1.20 -9.44 17.85
CA ASP A 655 -1.78 -8.78 19.01
C ASP A 655 -3.31 -8.79 18.91
N ARG A 656 -3.87 -8.43 17.74
CA ARG A 656 -5.32 -8.45 17.53
C ARG A 656 -5.94 -9.85 17.66
N MET A 657 -5.21 -10.89 17.27
CA MET A 657 -5.68 -12.28 17.39
C MET A 657 -5.78 -12.76 18.84
N VAL A 658 -4.89 -12.29 19.74
CA VAL A 658 -4.79 -12.79 21.12
C VAL A 658 -5.36 -11.86 22.18
N THR A 659 -5.47 -10.55 21.87
CA THR A 659 -6.01 -9.57 22.81
C THR A 659 -7.52 -9.72 22.87
N GLN A 660 -8.02 -10.12 24.03
CA GLN A 660 -9.45 -10.18 24.29
C GLN A 660 -10.04 -8.78 24.39
N MET A 661 -11.34 -8.66 24.12
CA MET A 661 -12.07 -7.42 24.34
C MET A 661 -11.96 -7.01 25.82
N ILE A 662 -11.38 -5.83 26.05
CA ILE A 662 -11.26 -5.26 27.39
C ILE A 662 -12.59 -4.62 27.84
N THR A 663 -13.46 -4.25 26.91
CA THR A 663 -14.73 -3.55 27.15
C THR A 663 -15.89 -4.54 27.30
N ASP A 664 -16.81 -4.26 28.25
CA ASP A 664 -18.03 -5.05 28.43
C ASP A 664 -18.84 -5.10 27.12
N PRO A 665 -19.26 -6.29 26.64
CA PRO A 665 -20.12 -6.40 25.45
C PRO A 665 -21.37 -5.51 25.48
N ASN A 666 -22.00 -5.32 26.63
CA ASN A 666 -23.17 -4.46 26.77
C ASN A 666 -22.83 -2.97 26.61
N GLU A 667 -21.62 -2.54 27.00
CA GLU A 667 -21.16 -1.16 26.76
C GLU A 667 -20.93 -0.93 25.27
N ILE A 668 -20.36 -1.92 24.56
CA ILE A 668 -20.13 -1.85 23.11
C ILE A 668 -21.43 -1.76 22.33
N ASP A 669 -22.46 -2.47 22.72
CA ASP A 669 -23.79 -2.36 22.07
C ASP A 669 -24.35 -0.95 22.23
N GLY A 670 -24.26 -0.35 23.42
CA GLY A 670 -24.64 1.04 23.64
C GLY A 670 -23.77 2.05 22.86
N TYR A 671 -22.51 1.72 22.58
CA TYR A 671 -21.64 2.53 21.72
C TYR A 671 -22.00 2.40 20.23
N ARG A 672 -22.41 1.22 19.79
CA ARG A 672 -22.91 0.99 18.42
C ARG A 672 -24.16 1.78 18.12
N GLU A 673 -25.16 1.78 19.03
CA GLU A 673 -26.37 2.60 18.90
C GLU A 673 -26.03 4.09 18.80
N THR A 674 -25.07 4.55 19.60
CA THR A 674 -24.58 5.94 19.55
C THR A 674 -23.95 6.28 18.21
N MET A 675 -23.14 5.37 17.67
CA MET A 675 -22.51 5.58 16.35
C MET A 675 -23.54 5.56 15.22
N ASP A 676 -24.53 4.68 15.26
CA ASP A 676 -25.59 4.64 14.24
C ASP A 676 -26.34 5.99 14.17
N GLU A 677 -26.63 6.58 15.32
CA GLU A 677 -27.29 7.88 15.39
C GLU A 677 -26.42 9.01 14.82
N ILE A 678 -25.16 9.10 15.25
CA ILE A 678 -24.22 10.16 14.83
C ILE A 678 -23.91 10.03 13.34
N VAL A 679 -23.67 8.81 12.88
CA VAL A 679 -23.26 8.54 11.49
C VAL A 679 -24.40 8.83 10.50
N SER A 680 -25.63 8.54 10.86
CA SER A 680 -26.80 8.90 10.05
C SER A 680 -26.87 10.41 9.76
N ASP A 681 -26.61 11.24 10.77
CA ASP A 681 -26.52 12.69 10.61
C ASP A 681 -25.30 13.09 9.76
N SER A 682 -24.12 12.50 10.01
CA SER A 682 -22.88 12.79 9.26
C SER A 682 -23.01 12.47 7.79
N TYR A 683 -23.58 11.32 7.44
CA TYR A 683 -23.85 10.90 6.06
C TYR A 683 -24.72 11.92 5.33
N ARG A 684 -25.83 12.34 5.95
CA ARG A 684 -26.72 13.33 5.37
C ARG A 684 -26.03 14.67 5.16
N ILE A 685 -25.30 15.18 6.18
CA ILE A 685 -24.59 16.47 6.11
C ILE A 685 -23.55 16.45 4.97
N TYR A 686 -22.78 15.36 4.85
CA TYR A 686 -21.79 15.21 3.79
C TYR A 686 -22.46 15.19 2.41
N ARG A 687 -23.50 14.38 2.23
CA ARG A 687 -24.18 14.27 0.92
C ARG A 687 -24.92 15.55 0.53
N ASP A 688 -25.48 16.26 1.48
CA ASP A 688 -26.15 17.53 1.25
C ASP A 688 -25.18 18.58 0.66
N LEU A 689 -23.92 18.60 1.10
CA LEU A 689 -22.91 19.47 0.49
C LEU A 689 -22.40 18.91 -0.83
N VAL A 690 -21.95 17.66 -0.85
CA VAL A 690 -21.12 17.14 -1.95
C VAL A 690 -21.96 16.73 -3.17
N PHE A 691 -23.12 16.15 -2.96
CA PHE A 691 -23.96 15.59 -4.02
C PHE A 691 -25.27 16.36 -4.26
N ASN A 692 -25.85 16.94 -3.23
CA ASN A 692 -27.16 17.60 -3.35
C ASN A 692 -27.04 19.12 -3.57
N ASN A 693 -25.89 19.73 -3.26
CA ASN A 693 -25.70 21.17 -3.48
C ASN A 693 -25.40 21.43 -4.96
N PRO A 694 -26.24 22.21 -5.68
CA PRO A 694 -26.10 22.45 -7.12
C PRO A 694 -24.83 23.21 -7.51
N HIS A 695 -24.21 23.93 -6.57
CA HIS A 695 -23.02 24.76 -6.81
C HIS A 695 -21.72 24.05 -6.41
N PHE A 696 -21.77 22.88 -5.78
CA PHE A 696 -20.59 22.21 -5.23
C PHE A 696 -19.63 21.71 -6.33
N TYR A 697 -20.17 21.23 -7.44
CA TYR A 697 -19.36 20.83 -8.58
C TYR A 697 -18.51 22.01 -9.10
N ASP A 698 -19.15 23.16 -9.32
CA ASP A 698 -18.47 24.37 -9.79
C ASP A 698 -17.42 24.86 -8.78
N TYR A 699 -17.76 24.83 -7.48
CA TYR A 699 -16.82 25.14 -6.41
C TYR A 699 -15.58 24.23 -6.45
N PHE A 700 -15.77 22.93 -6.49
CA PHE A 700 -14.67 21.97 -6.50
C PHE A 700 -13.75 22.16 -7.72
N PHE A 701 -14.32 22.37 -8.90
CA PHE A 701 -13.54 22.59 -10.14
C PHE A 701 -12.89 23.96 -10.22
N ALA A 702 -13.41 24.95 -9.53
CA ALA A 702 -12.81 26.29 -9.46
C ALA A 702 -11.78 26.40 -8.33
N ALA A 703 -12.12 25.93 -7.12
CA ALA A 703 -11.34 26.08 -5.89
C ALA A 703 -10.38 24.92 -5.60
N SER A 704 -10.07 24.09 -6.58
CA SER A 704 -9.06 23.04 -6.47
C SER A 704 -8.28 22.86 -7.77
N PRO A 705 -7.09 22.22 -7.71
CA PRO A 705 -6.29 21.94 -8.90
C PRO A 705 -6.69 20.63 -9.60
N ILE A 706 -7.97 20.22 -9.54
CA ILE A 706 -8.42 18.93 -10.14
C ILE A 706 -8.15 18.88 -11.65
N ARG A 707 -8.23 20.00 -12.38
CA ARG A 707 -7.94 20.05 -13.82
C ARG A 707 -6.47 19.80 -14.09
N GLU A 708 -5.62 20.42 -13.30
CA GLU A 708 -4.17 20.35 -13.38
C GLU A 708 -3.67 18.97 -12.89
N VAL A 709 -4.28 18.42 -11.84
CA VAL A 709 -4.07 17.05 -11.37
C VAL A 709 -4.44 16.02 -12.45
N SER A 710 -5.52 16.27 -13.20
CA SER A 710 -5.96 15.37 -14.27
C SER A 710 -5.01 15.37 -15.48
N SER A 711 -4.21 16.43 -15.66
CA SER A 711 -3.19 16.54 -16.72
C SER A 711 -1.84 15.93 -16.31
N LEU A 712 -1.64 15.62 -15.02
CA LEU A 712 -0.44 14.93 -14.54
C LEU A 712 -0.29 13.55 -15.18
N ASN A 713 0.95 13.19 -15.50
CA ASN A 713 1.29 11.83 -15.93
C ASN A 713 1.26 10.84 -14.74
N ILE A 714 0.10 10.73 -14.10
CA ILE A 714 -0.16 9.90 -12.93
C ILE A 714 -0.36 8.46 -13.37
N GLY A 715 0.68 7.64 -13.29
CA GLY A 715 0.61 6.22 -13.57
C GLY A 715 0.14 5.85 -15.00
N SER A 716 -0.10 4.57 -15.25
CA SER A 716 -0.57 4.08 -16.54
C SER A 716 -2.08 4.32 -16.77
N ARG A 717 -2.87 4.50 -15.71
CA ARG A 717 -4.33 4.65 -15.77
C ARG A 717 -4.77 6.02 -16.32
N PRO A 718 -5.91 6.10 -17.04
CA PRO A 718 -6.59 7.38 -17.30
C PRO A 718 -7.05 8.04 -16.00
N ALA A 719 -7.03 9.38 -15.95
CA ALA A 719 -7.47 10.13 -14.76
C ALA A 719 -8.99 10.05 -14.51
N ALA A 720 -9.80 9.78 -15.55
CA ALA A 720 -11.24 9.63 -15.45
C ALA A 720 -11.73 8.46 -16.33
N ARG A 721 -12.83 7.84 -15.93
CA ARG A 721 -13.48 6.76 -16.70
C ARG A 721 -14.27 7.29 -17.90
N LYS A 722 -14.89 8.48 -17.78
CA LYS A 722 -15.70 9.17 -18.79
C LYS A 722 -15.50 10.69 -18.67
N THR A 723 -16.10 11.47 -19.56
CA THR A 723 -16.18 12.93 -19.40
C THR A 723 -16.89 13.24 -18.07
N ILE A 724 -16.23 14.01 -17.20
CA ILE A 724 -16.71 14.28 -15.85
C ILE A 724 -17.74 15.39 -15.95
N THR A 725 -18.99 15.08 -15.63
CA THR A 725 -20.13 16.00 -15.57
C THR A 725 -20.70 16.16 -14.16
N GLU A 726 -20.28 15.27 -13.25
CA GLU A 726 -20.74 15.20 -11.87
C GLU A 726 -19.66 14.63 -10.95
N ILE A 727 -19.77 14.87 -9.64
CA ILE A 727 -18.80 14.36 -8.63
C ILE A 727 -18.77 12.83 -8.62
N GLY A 728 -19.91 12.16 -8.84
CA GLY A 728 -20.01 10.69 -8.93
C GLY A 728 -19.05 10.06 -9.93
N GLY A 729 -18.84 10.71 -11.08
CA GLY A 729 -17.96 10.22 -12.16
C GLY A 729 -16.44 10.35 -11.87
N LEU A 730 -16.03 11.05 -10.81
CA LEU A 730 -14.64 11.17 -10.41
C LEU A 730 -14.13 9.89 -9.76
N ARG A 731 -12.87 9.55 -10.01
CA ARG A 731 -12.16 8.51 -9.24
C ARG A 731 -11.77 9.02 -7.86
N ALA A 732 -11.73 8.11 -6.87
CA ALA A 732 -11.41 8.45 -5.49
C ALA A 732 -10.01 9.08 -5.32
N ILE A 733 -8.98 8.63 -6.07
CA ILE A 733 -7.62 9.19 -5.95
C ILE A 733 -7.54 10.66 -6.40
N PRO A 734 -7.94 11.05 -7.63
CA PRO A 734 -7.96 12.47 -8.03
C PRO A 734 -8.83 13.33 -7.10
N TRP A 735 -9.94 12.79 -6.60
CA TRP A 735 -10.80 13.46 -5.63
C TRP A 735 -10.03 13.83 -4.35
N VAL A 736 -9.49 12.83 -3.64
CA VAL A 736 -8.78 13.05 -2.36
C VAL A 736 -7.51 13.88 -2.58
N PHE A 737 -6.79 13.62 -3.68
CA PHE A 737 -5.54 14.32 -3.98
C PHE A 737 -5.75 15.81 -4.24
N SER A 738 -6.84 16.20 -4.93
CA SER A 738 -7.16 17.61 -5.14
C SER A 738 -7.51 18.34 -3.85
N TRP A 739 -8.21 17.66 -2.92
CA TRP A 739 -8.51 18.21 -1.59
C TRP A 739 -7.28 18.35 -0.70
N SER A 740 -6.27 17.51 -0.87
CA SER A 740 -4.99 17.69 -0.17
C SER A 740 -4.20 18.88 -0.72
N GLN A 741 -4.25 19.11 -2.02
CA GLN A 741 -3.55 20.21 -2.67
C GLN A 741 -4.10 21.59 -2.28
N ASN A 742 -5.41 21.74 -2.19
CA ASN A 742 -6.04 23.01 -1.74
C ASN A 742 -6.13 23.12 -0.21
N ARG A 743 -5.58 22.15 0.54
CA ARG A 743 -5.46 22.13 1.99
C ARG A 743 -6.78 22.15 2.77
N VAL A 744 -7.91 21.86 2.12
CA VAL A 744 -9.21 21.64 2.81
C VAL A 744 -9.29 20.24 3.39
N MET A 745 -8.84 19.23 2.65
CA MET A 745 -8.91 17.80 3.02
C MET A 745 -10.33 17.34 3.40
N LEU A 746 -11.33 17.90 2.76
CA LEU A 746 -12.76 17.77 3.07
C LEU A 746 -13.23 16.33 3.33
N PRO A 747 -12.86 15.32 2.51
CA PRO A 747 -13.37 13.96 2.73
C PRO A 747 -12.93 13.32 4.07
N GLY A 748 -11.92 13.86 4.74
CA GLY A 748 -11.38 13.29 5.97
C GLY A 748 -12.04 13.76 7.26
N TRP A 749 -12.91 14.77 7.20
CA TRP A 749 -13.48 15.39 8.42
C TRP A 749 -14.87 16.03 8.26
N TYR A 750 -15.31 16.36 7.03
CA TYR A 750 -16.56 17.11 6.84
C TYR A 750 -17.78 16.30 7.30
N GLY A 751 -18.66 16.96 8.05
CA GLY A 751 -19.87 16.37 8.65
C GLY A 751 -19.63 15.74 10.04
N VAL A 752 -18.40 15.75 10.54
CA VAL A 752 -18.08 15.22 11.88
C VAL A 752 -18.53 16.20 12.96
N GLY A 753 -18.13 17.48 12.90
CA GLY A 753 -18.46 18.48 13.92
C GLY A 753 -19.95 18.64 14.15
N SER A 754 -20.70 18.88 13.08
CA SER A 754 -22.15 19.08 13.14
C SER A 754 -22.90 17.83 13.62
N SER A 755 -22.50 16.62 13.26
CA SER A 755 -23.14 15.39 13.70
C SER A 755 -22.92 15.12 15.20
N PHE A 756 -21.69 15.25 15.67
CA PHE A 756 -21.39 15.13 17.11
C PHE A 756 -22.05 16.24 17.93
N LYS A 757 -22.03 17.48 17.43
CA LYS A 757 -22.71 18.62 18.12
C LYS A 757 -24.19 18.34 18.30
N ARG A 758 -24.89 17.87 17.28
CA ARG A 758 -26.31 17.51 17.38
C ARG A 758 -26.54 16.42 18.41
N PHE A 759 -25.68 15.42 18.49
CA PHE A 759 -25.76 14.38 19.50
C PHE A 759 -25.51 14.91 20.89
N ILE A 760 -24.46 15.74 21.08
CA ILE A 760 -24.15 16.35 22.41
C ILE A 760 -25.30 17.23 22.90
N ASP A 761 -25.93 18.01 22.03
CA ASP A 761 -27.02 18.94 22.41
C ASP A 761 -28.32 18.23 22.80
N LYS A 762 -28.48 16.93 22.49
CA LYS A 762 -29.69 16.17 22.90
C LYS A 762 -29.75 15.87 24.40
N HIS A 763 -28.60 15.67 25.04
CA HIS A 763 -28.54 15.33 26.45
C HIS A 763 -27.23 15.79 27.11
N PRO A 764 -27.23 16.36 28.33
CA PRO A 764 -26.02 16.87 29.00
C PRO A 764 -24.89 15.84 29.18
N ASP A 765 -25.23 14.55 29.32
CA ASP A 765 -24.25 13.49 29.58
C ASP A 765 -23.61 12.95 28.30
N ASN A 766 -24.07 13.38 27.12
CA ASN A 766 -23.61 12.82 25.86
C ASN A 766 -22.13 13.12 25.57
N LEU A 767 -21.63 14.30 25.97
CA LEU A 767 -20.21 14.60 25.86
C LEU A 767 -19.37 13.63 26.71
N SER A 768 -19.75 13.42 27.96
CA SER A 768 -19.05 12.48 28.85
C SER A 768 -19.12 11.04 28.33
N LYS A 769 -20.23 10.67 27.69
CA LYS A 769 -20.32 9.36 27.00
C LYS A 769 -19.31 9.24 25.86
N LEU A 770 -19.16 10.26 25.01
CA LEU A 770 -18.18 10.27 23.92
C LEU A 770 -16.73 10.24 24.44
N GLN A 771 -16.44 10.98 25.51
CA GLN A 771 -15.11 10.93 26.16
C GLN A 771 -14.81 9.52 26.67
N LYS A 772 -15.78 8.84 27.32
CA LYS A 772 -15.62 7.46 27.75
C LYS A 772 -15.43 6.49 26.56
N MET A 773 -16.16 6.68 25.46
CA MET A 773 -15.97 5.91 24.23
C MET A 773 -14.54 6.10 23.69
N TYR A 774 -14.01 7.31 23.69
CA TYR A 774 -12.64 7.60 23.24
C TYR A 774 -11.58 6.90 24.10
N GLU A 775 -11.77 6.89 25.43
CA GLU A 775 -10.86 6.24 26.36
C GLU A 775 -10.88 4.71 26.25
N SER A 776 -12.07 4.11 26.08
CA SER A 776 -12.27 2.67 26.25
C SER A 776 -12.42 1.88 24.94
N TRP A 777 -12.74 2.53 23.80
CA TRP A 777 -12.99 1.84 22.54
C TRP A 777 -11.94 2.16 21.46
N PRO A 778 -11.01 1.23 21.17
CA PRO A 778 -9.91 1.46 20.22
C PRO A 778 -10.37 1.90 18.85
N PHE A 779 -11.49 1.38 18.32
CA PHE A 779 -12.06 1.80 17.05
C PHE A 779 -12.38 3.30 17.05
N PHE A 780 -13.12 3.76 18.06
CA PHE A 780 -13.55 5.15 18.16
C PHE A 780 -12.35 6.10 18.34
N ARG A 781 -11.39 5.70 19.19
CA ARG A 781 -10.12 6.44 19.34
C ARG A 781 -9.37 6.57 18.03
N SER A 782 -9.17 5.47 17.30
CA SER A 782 -8.48 5.48 16.01
C SER A 782 -9.21 6.35 14.97
N LEU A 783 -10.55 6.30 14.97
CA LEU A 783 -11.38 7.10 14.08
C LEU A 783 -11.17 8.61 14.32
N LEU A 784 -11.24 9.07 15.58
CA LEU A 784 -11.08 10.49 15.94
C LEU A 784 -9.63 10.96 15.79
N SER A 785 -8.64 10.17 16.20
CA SER A 785 -7.22 10.48 16.01
C SER A 785 -6.86 10.71 14.53
N ASN A 786 -7.51 10.00 13.61
CA ASN A 786 -7.35 10.26 12.19
C ASN A 786 -7.99 11.58 11.75
N VAL A 787 -9.15 11.97 12.31
CA VAL A 787 -9.77 13.28 12.06
C VAL A 787 -8.87 14.39 12.58
N ASP A 788 -8.33 14.26 13.79
CA ASP A 788 -7.34 15.20 14.37
C ASP A 788 -6.15 15.38 13.43
N MET A 789 -5.57 14.28 12.95
CA MET A 789 -4.44 14.32 12.02
C MET A 789 -4.77 15.01 10.69
N VAL A 790 -5.99 14.86 10.16
CA VAL A 790 -6.41 15.53 8.93
C VAL A 790 -6.62 17.02 9.17
N LEU A 791 -7.27 17.39 10.26
CA LEU A 791 -7.46 18.79 10.65
C LEU A 791 -6.13 19.51 10.83
N SER A 792 -5.14 18.87 11.46
CA SER A 792 -3.80 19.45 11.67
C SER A 792 -3.04 19.73 10.37
N LYS A 793 -3.33 18.99 9.29
CA LYS A 793 -2.73 19.20 7.96
C LYS A 793 -3.52 20.17 7.10
N SER A 794 -4.74 20.52 7.45
CA SER A 794 -5.57 21.49 6.74
C SER A 794 -5.07 22.93 6.97
N ASN A 795 -5.38 23.83 6.04
CA ASN A 795 -5.05 25.26 6.17
C ASN A 795 -6.13 26.11 5.49
N MET A 796 -7.01 26.70 6.28
CA MET A 796 -8.16 27.45 5.79
C MET A 796 -7.76 28.78 5.13
N ASN A 797 -6.59 29.34 5.44
CA ASN A 797 -6.07 30.54 4.75
C ASN A 797 -5.72 30.22 3.30
N ILE A 798 -5.01 29.11 3.06
CA ILE A 798 -4.70 28.62 1.71
C ILE A 798 -5.98 28.24 0.98
N ALA A 799 -6.90 27.53 1.65
CA ALA A 799 -8.20 27.16 1.09
C ALA A 799 -9.03 28.38 0.65
N PHE A 800 -8.96 29.48 1.41
CA PHE A 800 -9.63 30.72 1.07
C PHE A 800 -9.06 31.35 -0.22
N GLU A 801 -7.74 31.34 -0.41
CA GLU A 801 -7.12 31.83 -1.64
C GLU A 801 -7.56 31.01 -2.88
N TYR A 802 -7.71 29.69 -2.73
CA TYR A 802 -8.33 28.86 -3.78
C TYR A 802 -9.80 29.23 -4.02
N ALA A 803 -10.57 29.48 -2.96
CA ALA A 803 -11.98 29.87 -3.09
C ALA A 803 -12.18 31.20 -3.82
N LYS A 804 -11.21 32.12 -3.75
CA LYS A 804 -11.22 33.39 -4.54
C LYS A 804 -11.20 33.17 -6.05
N MET A 805 -10.80 31.98 -6.52
CA MET A 805 -10.86 31.64 -7.95
C MET A 805 -12.29 31.38 -8.45
N CYS A 806 -13.27 31.26 -7.56
CA CYS A 806 -14.68 31.14 -7.92
C CYS A 806 -15.21 32.48 -8.38
N GLU A 807 -15.79 32.51 -9.61
CA GLU A 807 -16.34 33.73 -10.20
C GLU A 807 -17.63 34.18 -9.52
N SER A 808 -18.54 33.24 -9.22
CA SER A 808 -19.81 33.51 -8.56
C SER A 808 -19.65 33.61 -7.04
N GLU A 809 -20.34 34.58 -6.42
CA GLU A 809 -20.39 34.73 -4.98
C GLU A 809 -21.13 33.54 -4.33
N GLU A 810 -22.18 33.03 -4.97
CA GLU A 810 -22.93 31.86 -4.47
C GLU A 810 -22.04 30.61 -4.40
N VAL A 811 -21.22 30.38 -5.43
CA VAL A 811 -20.24 29.30 -5.44
C VAL A 811 -19.17 29.51 -4.35
N ARG A 812 -18.68 30.74 -4.21
CA ARG A 812 -17.66 31.09 -3.20
C ARG A 812 -18.15 30.92 -1.76
N ASN A 813 -19.45 31.15 -1.51
CA ASN A 813 -20.05 31.01 -0.19
C ASN A 813 -19.99 29.59 0.35
N ILE A 814 -19.79 28.57 -0.50
CA ILE A 814 -19.53 27.18 -0.06
C ILE A 814 -18.29 27.10 0.85
N PHE A 815 -17.28 27.93 0.60
CA PHE A 815 -16.10 28.02 1.47
C PHE A 815 -16.46 28.37 2.91
N HIS A 816 -17.39 29.30 3.11
CA HIS A 816 -17.81 29.70 4.47
C HIS A 816 -18.52 28.54 5.20
N VAL A 817 -19.35 27.79 4.49
CA VAL A 817 -19.97 26.57 5.03
C VAL A 817 -18.92 25.54 5.46
N ILE A 818 -17.88 25.36 4.63
CA ILE A 818 -16.75 24.48 4.92
C ILE A 818 -15.94 24.99 6.14
N LEU A 819 -15.69 26.30 6.21
CA LEU A 819 -14.94 26.94 7.30
C LEU A 819 -15.66 26.79 8.64
N ASP A 820 -16.98 27.03 8.67
CA ASP A 820 -17.80 26.91 9.89
C ASP A 820 -17.78 25.45 10.40
N GLU A 821 -17.94 24.49 9.50
CA GLU A 821 -17.86 23.05 9.86
C GLU A 821 -16.46 22.66 10.31
N TRP A 822 -15.39 23.24 9.72
CA TRP A 822 -14.02 22.97 10.13
C TRP A 822 -13.75 23.45 11.57
N GLN A 823 -14.20 24.67 11.90
CA GLN A 823 -14.04 25.23 13.24
C GLN A 823 -14.80 24.38 14.28
N LEU A 824 -16.05 24.07 13.97
CA LEU A 824 -16.89 23.24 14.83
C LEU A 824 -16.29 21.83 15.02
N THR A 825 -15.79 21.21 13.94
CA THR A 825 -15.16 19.89 14.03
C THR A 825 -13.94 19.94 14.95
N LYS A 826 -13.06 20.94 14.79
CA LYS A 826 -11.89 21.12 15.64
C LYS A 826 -12.27 21.26 17.12
N GLU A 827 -13.25 22.12 17.45
CA GLU A 827 -13.71 22.33 18.82
C GLU A 827 -14.26 21.05 19.45
N ILE A 828 -15.07 20.31 18.71
CA ILE A 828 -15.69 19.08 19.19
C ILE A 828 -14.66 17.97 19.41
N ILE A 829 -13.73 17.76 18.45
CA ILE A 829 -12.68 16.76 18.58
C ILE A 829 -11.83 17.04 19.82
N LEU A 830 -11.34 18.26 20.01
CA LEU A 830 -10.56 18.65 21.18
C LEU A 830 -11.34 18.44 22.50
N SER A 831 -12.66 18.71 22.49
CA SER A 831 -13.51 18.48 23.66
C SER A 831 -13.68 17.01 24.00
N ILE A 832 -13.79 16.12 22.99
CA ILE A 832 -13.90 14.67 23.18
C ILE A 832 -12.57 14.08 23.64
N GLU A 833 -11.48 14.48 23.02
CA GLU A 833 -10.12 14.02 23.35
C GLU A 833 -9.57 14.62 24.64
N GLN A 834 -10.21 15.65 25.16
CA GLN A 834 -9.80 16.42 26.35
C GLN A 834 -8.41 17.05 26.18
N ASN A 835 -8.10 17.52 24.97
CA ASN A 835 -6.85 18.14 24.58
C ASN A 835 -7.03 19.63 24.28
N ASP A 836 -5.98 20.44 24.51
CA ASP A 836 -5.98 21.87 24.19
C ASP A 836 -5.57 22.19 22.75
N GLU A 837 -4.92 21.25 22.08
CA GLU A 837 -4.41 21.44 20.72
C GLU A 837 -4.43 20.12 19.92
N LEU A 838 -4.48 20.25 18.60
CA LEU A 838 -4.42 19.10 17.68
C LEU A 838 -3.06 18.38 17.79
N LEU A 839 -3.06 17.07 17.58
CA LEU A 839 -1.89 16.19 17.67
C LEU A 839 -1.22 16.14 19.06
N ALA A 840 -1.93 16.48 20.15
CA ALA A 840 -1.38 16.41 21.49
C ALA A 840 -0.90 14.98 21.85
N GLU A 841 -1.58 13.95 21.35
CA GLU A 841 -1.19 12.54 21.54
C GLU A 841 -0.08 12.06 20.56
N LEU A 842 0.25 12.86 19.53
CA LEU A 842 1.24 12.53 18.49
C LEU A 842 2.34 13.60 18.38
N PRO A 843 3.11 13.88 19.44
CA PRO A 843 4.04 15.00 19.50
C PRO A 843 5.17 14.91 18.45
N PHE A 844 5.57 13.70 18.03
CA PHE A 844 6.56 13.51 16.96
C PHE A 844 6.00 13.98 15.61
N LEU A 845 4.76 13.56 15.27
CA LEU A 845 4.12 13.99 14.03
C LEU A 845 3.89 15.50 14.02
N LYS A 846 3.48 16.07 15.15
CA LYS A 846 3.33 17.52 15.31
C LYS A 846 4.63 18.26 15.02
N ALA A 847 5.72 17.85 15.65
CA ALA A 847 7.02 18.46 15.44
C ALA A 847 7.50 18.35 13.98
N SER A 848 7.26 17.19 13.35
CA SER A 848 7.58 16.95 11.93
C SER A 848 6.79 17.87 11.00
N LEU A 849 5.48 18.08 11.27
CA LEU A 849 4.65 19.00 10.50
C LEU A 849 5.08 20.46 10.70
N ASP A 850 5.28 20.88 11.93
CA ASP A 850 5.69 22.25 12.28
C ASP A 850 7.00 22.64 11.57
N HIS A 851 7.94 21.70 11.42
CA HIS A 851 9.17 21.94 10.68
C HIS A 851 8.98 22.11 9.17
N ARG A 852 8.05 21.41 8.56
CA ARG A 852 7.85 21.38 7.10
C ARG A 852 6.84 22.39 6.60
N MET A 853 5.79 22.66 7.38
CA MET A 853 4.69 23.53 6.97
C MET A 853 5.12 24.90 6.39
N PRO A 854 6.06 25.64 7.00
CA PRO A 854 6.45 26.93 6.46
C PRO A 854 6.96 26.87 5.02
N TYR A 855 7.56 25.76 4.63
CA TYR A 855 8.17 25.62 3.31
C TYR A 855 7.18 25.21 2.24
N PHE A 856 6.34 24.21 2.51
CA PHE A 856 5.36 23.80 1.50
C PHE A 856 4.10 24.70 1.47
N ASN A 857 3.87 25.53 2.48
CA ASN A 857 2.89 26.62 2.38
C ASN A 857 3.30 27.63 1.29
N VAL A 858 4.59 27.98 1.17
CA VAL A 858 5.08 28.82 0.05
C VAL A 858 4.74 28.18 -1.30
N LEU A 859 4.96 26.86 -1.43
CA LEU A 859 4.59 26.15 -2.66
C LEU A 859 3.09 26.22 -2.97
N ASN A 860 2.22 26.14 -1.97
CA ASN A 860 0.79 26.32 -2.19
C ASN A 860 0.45 27.71 -2.76
N TYR A 861 1.02 28.78 -2.22
CA TYR A 861 0.77 30.13 -2.76
C TYR A 861 1.36 30.33 -4.16
N ILE A 862 2.53 29.74 -4.45
CA ILE A 862 3.08 29.73 -5.81
C ILE A 862 2.16 28.93 -6.75
N GLN A 863 1.63 27.80 -6.29
CA GLN A 863 0.69 26.98 -7.07
C GLN A 863 -0.57 27.76 -7.42
N ILE A 864 -1.13 28.50 -6.46
CA ILE A 864 -2.29 29.37 -6.67
C ILE A 864 -2.00 30.43 -7.75
N GLU A 865 -0.86 31.11 -7.67
CA GLU A 865 -0.47 32.13 -8.66
C GLU A 865 -0.26 31.49 -10.04
N LEU A 866 0.42 30.34 -10.13
CA LEU A 866 0.63 29.66 -11.40
C LEU A 866 -0.70 29.18 -12.03
N ILE A 867 -1.64 28.65 -11.24
CA ILE A 867 -2.97 28.27 -11.72
C ILE A 867 -3.75 29.50 -12.20
N ASN A 868 -3.68 30.62 -11.49
CA ASN A 868 -4.30 31.87 -11.93
C ASN A 868 -3.72 32.35 -13.26
N ARG A 869 -2.40 32.31 -13.45
CA ARG A 869 -1.74 32.66 -14.73
C ARG A 869 -2.15 31.72 -15.86
N LEU A 870 -2.22 30.37 -15.55
CA LEU A 870 -2.68 29.40 -16.55
C LEU A 870 -4.12 29.72 -17.01
N ARG A 871 -5.02 29.97 -16.06
CA ARG A 871 -6.43 30.27 -16.35
C ARG A 871 -6.61 31.60 -17.10
N ARG A 872 -5.68 32.56 -16.97
CA ARG A 872 -5.61 33.82 -17.75
C ARG A 872 -4.90 33.67 -19.09
N GLY A 873 -4.31 32.51 -19.39
CA GLY A 873 -3.55 32.24 -20.61
C GLY A 873 -2.16 32.89 -20.66
N GLU A 874 -1.56 33.15 -19.50
CA GLU A 874 -0.27 33.80 -19.33
C GLU A 874 0.91 32.82 -19.24
N LEU A 875 0.64 31.50 -19.21
CA LEU A 875 1.66 30.47 -19.22
C LEU A 875 1.80 29.80 -20.58
N SER A 876 3.03 29.52 -21.00
CA SER A 876 3.28 28.65 -22.15
C SER A 876 3.05 27.17 -21.74
N LYS A 877 2.89 26.32 -22.75
CA LYS A 877 2.70 24.85 -22.51
C LYS A 877 3.87 24.20 -21.77
N GLU A 878 5.09 24.69 -21.97
CA GLU A 878 6.26 24.22 -21.24
C GLU A 878 6.22 24.66 -19.77
N GLN A 879 5.70 25.87 -19.51
CA GLN A 879 5.57 26.44 -18.17
C GLN A 879 4.45 25.80 -17.33
N GLU A 880 3.47 25.12 -17.96
CA GLU A 880 2.46 24.32 -17.23
C GLU A 880 3.10 23.27 -16.33
N SER A 881 4.29 22.76 -16.71
CA SER A 881 5.05 21.80 -15.89
C SER A 881 5.45 22.35 -14.52
N LEU A 882 5.50 23.68 -14.34
CA LEU A 882 5.79 24.32 -13.04
C LEU A 882 4.69 24.02 -12.01
N ILE A 883 3.43 23.99 -12.43
CA ILE A 883 2.31 23.61 -11.56
C ILE A 883 2.51 22.16 -11.06
N HIS A 884 2.97 21.28 -11.92
CA HIS A 884 3.24 19.90 -11.56
C HIS A 884 4.38 19.78 -10.54
N ILE A 885 5.41 20.64 -10.59
CA ILE A 885 6.47 20.71 -9.57
C ILE A 885 5.87 21.11 -8.22
N THR A 886 5.01 22.11 -8.19
CA THR A 886 4.37 22.55 -6.93
C THR A 886 3.43 21.47 -6.38
N ILE A 887 2.65 20.78 -7.22
CA ILE A 887 1.78 19.67 -6.81
C ILE A 887 2.61 18.55 -6.16
N ASN A 888 3.72 18.16 -6.79
CA ASN A 888 4.61 17.13 -6.24
C ASN A 888 5.28 17.58 -4.93
N GLY A 889 5.71 18.85 -4.85
CA GLY A 889 6.32 19.39 -3.64
C GLY A 889 5.37 19.49 -2.46
N VAL A 890 4.12 19.93 -2.68
CA VAL A 890 3.06 19.94 -1.66
C VAL A 890 2.74 18.52 -1.19
N ALA A 891 2.59 17.57 -2.11
CA ALA A 891 2.35 16.17 -1.77
C ALA A 891 3.50 15.57 -0.94
N THR A 892 4.76 15.87 -1.30
CA THR A 892 5.96 15.47 -0.56
C THR A 892 5.99 16.09 0.85
N GLY A 893 5.63 17.37 0.98
CA GLY A 893 5.59 18.09 2.27
C GLY A 893 4.51 17.56 3.21
N LEU A 894 3.33 17.22 2.69
CA LEU A 894 2.20 16.72 3.48
C LEU A 894 2.38 15.30 3.98
N ARG A 895 3.25 14.51 3.39
CA ARG A 895 3.55 13.12 3.73
C ARG A 895 2.29 12.31 4.12
N ASN A 896 1.95 11.28 3.39
CA ASN A 896 0.74 10.45 3.62
C ASN A 896 -0.62 11.19 3.49
N SER A 897 -0.75 12.14 2.58
CA SER A 897 -1.99 12.90 2.39
C SER A 897 -2.60 12.81 0.98
N GLY A 898 -2.11 11.95 0.10
CA GLY A 898 -2.71 11.86 -1.22
C GLY A 898 -1.98 11.06 -2.22
#